data_f4125dd79e18ac79c9407cc32830c970
#
_entry.id   f4125dd79e18ac79c9407cc32830c970
#
_cell.length_a   1.000
_cell.length_b   1.000
_cell.length_c   1.000
_cell.angle_alpha   90.00
_cell.angle_beta   90.00
_cell.angle_gamma   90.00
#
_symmetry.space_group_name_H-M   'P 1'
#
loop_
_entity.id
_entity.type
_entity.pdbx_description
1 polymer ?
#
loop_
_entity_poly.entity_id
_entity_poly.type
_entity_poly.pdbx_seq_one_letter_code
_entity_poly.pdbx_strand_id
1 'polypeptide(L)'
;MDSDYGVPRELSEVQKKRALYQPEVPPCLQGTTVRVEYGDAAIAADPAGAHVISQAFPHTYGQPLAHFLRKTAVVPDAKVISEHPAVRVGIVFCGRQSPGGHNVVWGLYEAIKAHNQSSKLIGFLGGSDGLLAQKTLEITDDVLSSYKNQGGYDMLGRTKDQIRTKEQVNGAMASCQALKLDALVIIGGVTSNTDAAQLAETFAKAKCATKVVGVPVTLNGDLKNQFVETTVGFDTICKVNSQLISNVCTDALSAEKYYYFIRLMGRKASHVALECTLQSHPNMVILGEEVAASKLTIFDITKQICDAVQARADKDKNHGVILIPEGLVESIPELYALLQEIHGLHGRGVSAENISSQLSPWASALFEFLPPFIRKQLLLHPESDDSAQLSQIETEKLLAQLVETEMNRRLKEGTYKGKKFNAICHFFGYQARGALPSKFDCDYAYASSCSFFFSYKANCLWVINHVGCWFQVLGHVCYHIIAAGLNGYMATVTNLKSPVNKWRCGAAPISSMMTVKRWSRGPSATQIGKPAVHMASVDLKGKAYELLRQSSSSFLLEDIYRNPGPLQFEGPGADSKPISLCVEDQDYMGRIKKLQEYLEKVKSIVKPGCSQDVLKAALSAMASVTETLNIMTSSSPGQTQLS
;
A
#
# COMPACT_ATOMS: atom_id res chain seq x y z
N MET A 1 26.61 8.62 17.33
CA MET A 1 25.45 9.34 17.86
C MET A 1 24.45 8.27 18.24
N ASP A 2 24.27 8.04 19.52
CA ASP A 2 23.20 7.18 20.00
C ASP A 2 21.90 7.91 19.69
N SER A 3 21.11 7.33 18.80
CA SER A 3 19.81 7.88 18.42
C SER A 3 18.84 7.64 19.58
N ASP A 4 18.15 8.69 20.02
CA ASP A 4 17.14 8.67 21.09
C ASP A 4 15.84 7.94 20.65
N TYR A 5 15.97 6.74 20.09
CA TYR A 5 14.83 5.91 19.73
C TYR A 5 14.16 5.34 20.98
N GLY A 6 12.81 5.27 20.94
CA GLY A 6 12.02 4.72 22.03
C GLY A 6 11.94 5.59 23.30
N VAL A 7 12.43 6.82 23.23
CA VAL A 7 12.33 7.76 24.35
C VAL A 7 10.90 8.27 24.47
N PRO A 8 10.28 8.25 25.65
CA PRO A 8 8.96 8.84 25.88
C PRO A 8 8.93 10.31 25.48
N ARG A 9 7.86 10.72 24.80
CA ARG A 9 7.68 12.09 24.31
C ARG A 9 6.63 12.82 25.12
N GLU A 10 6.78 14.13 25.23
CA GLU A 10 5.71 14.99 25.67
C GLU A 10 4.63 15.06 24.57
N LEU A 11 3.42 14.65 24.92
CA LEU A 11 2.28 14.62 24.01
C LEU A 11 1.41 15.86 24.20
N SER A 12 0.96 16.47 23.10
CA SER A 12 -0.09 17.48 23.12
C SER A 12 -1.41 16.90 23.62
N GLU A 13 -2.37 17.75 24.03
CA GLU A 13 -3.70 17.31 24.48
C GLU A 13 -4.44 16.47 23.45
N VAL A 14 -4.31 16.80 22.15
CA VAL A 14 -4.88 16.01 21.04
C VAL A 14 -4.23 14.62 20.99
N GLN A 15 -2.91 14.55 21.10
CA GLN A 15 -2.19 13.28 21.09
C GLN A 15 -2.52 12.42 22.31
N LYS A 16 -2.64 13.02 23.51
CA LYS A 16 -3.08 12.33 24.73
C LYS A 16 -4.48 11.73 24.54
N LYS A 17 -5.45 12.51 24.02
CA LYS A 17 -6.80 12.01 23.73
C LYS A 17 -6.77 10.86 22.72
N ARG A 18 -5.97 10.98 21.66
CA ARG A 18 -5.82 9.91 20.66
C ARG A 18 -5.20 8.64 21.24
N ALA A 19 -4.23 8.78 22.16
CA ALA A 19 -3.61 7.65 22.84
C ALA A 19 -4.59 6.86 23.73
N LEU A 20 -5.68 7.49 24.17
CA LEU A 20 -6.75 6.83 24.93
C LEU A 20 -7.73 6.04 24.03
N TYR A 21 -7.76 6.34 22.72
CA TYR A 21 -8.63 5.62 21.79
C TYR A 21 -8.21 4.17 21.69
N GLN A 22 -9.19 3.30 21.82
CA GLN A 22 -9.04 1.86 21.68
C GLN A 22 -9.75 1.42 20.38
N PRO A 23 -9.01 1.02 19.34
CA PRO A 23 -9.60 0.58 18.09
C PRO A 23 -10.48 -0.68 18.21
N GLU A 24 -11.46 -0.86 17.32
CA GLU A 24 -12.39 -2.00 17.28
C GLU A 24 -11.76 -3.26 16.68
N VAL A 25 -12.33 -4.45 16.96
CA VAL A 25 -11.75 -5.76 16.64
C VAL A 25 -12.69 -6.69 15.91
N PRO A 26 -12.24 -7.33 14.83
CA PRO A 26 -12.96 -8.44 14.23
C PRO A 26 -13.14 -9.61 15.20
N PRO A 27 -14.33 -10.23 15.23
CA PRO A 27 -14.63 -11.33 16.16
C PRO A 27 -13.76 -12.59 15.98
N CYS A 28 -13.08 -12.74 14.83
CA CYS A 28 -12.19 -13.87 14.57
C CYS A 28 -10.86 -13.82 15.35
N LEU A 29 -10.50 -12.65 15.87
CA LEU A 29 -9.29 -12.46 16.66
C LEU A 29 -9.55 -12.33 18.17
N GLN A 30 -10.81 -12.49 18.61
CA GLN A 30 -11.19 -12.38 20.02
C GLN A 30 -10.90 -13.67 20.80
N GLY A 31 -10.36 -13.50 22.02
CA GLY A 31 -10.05 -14.61 22.94
C GLY A 31 -8.61 -15.11 22.82
N THR A 32 -8.29 -16.13 23.62
CA THR A 32 -6.94 -16.73 23.68
C THR A 32 -6.78 -17.98 22.82
N THR A 33 -7.81 -18.40 22.11
CA THR A 33 -7.77 -19.58 21.23
C THR A 33 -7.65 -19.16 19.78
N VAL A 34 -6.58 -19.55 19.12
CA VAL A 34 -6.39 -19.33 17.68
C VAL A 34 -7.02 -20.47 16.91
N ARG A 35 -7.91 -20.15 15.97
CA ARG A 35 -8.54 -21.11 15.05
C ARG A 35 -8.18 -20.74 13.63
N VAL A 36 -7.57 -21.66 12.90
CA VAL A 36 -7.14 -21.46 11.51
C VAL A 36 -7.71 -22.54 10.63
N GLU A 37 -8.37 -22.12 9.56
CA GLU A 37 -8.79 -22.93 8.43
C GLU A 37 -7.80 -22.73 7.29
N TYR A 38 -7.28 -23.81 6.74
CA TYR A 38 -6.42 -23.77 5.57
C TYR A 38 -7.26 -23.90 4.32
N GLY A 39 -7.11 -22.92 3.42
CA GLY A 39 -7.73 -22.95 2.09
C GLY A 39 -6.86 -23.69 1.07
N ASP A 40 -7.16 -23.46 -0.21
CA ASP A 40 -6.39 -24.02 -1.31
C ASP A 40 -4.96 -23.48 -1.35
N ALA A 41 -4.08 -24.22 -2.01
CA ALA A 41 -2.72 -23.78 -2.28
C ALA A 41 -2.73 -22.48 -3.08
N ALA A 42 -2.06 -21.46 -2.55
CA ALA A 42 -1.99 -20.15 -3.20
C ALA A 42 -0.95 -20.18 -4.33
N ILE A 43 -1.41 -20.11 -5.56
CA ILE A 43 -0.60 -20.04 -6.76
C ILE A 43 -0.24 -18.58 -7.04
N ALA A 44 0.93 -18.34 -7.63
CA ALA A 44 1.34 -16.99 -8.01
C ALA A 44 0.32 -16.32 -8.95
N ALA A 45 0.08 -15.02 -8.72
CA ALA A 45 -0.83 -14.21 -9.53
C ALA A 45 -0.36 -14.05 -10.99
N ASP A 46 0.92 -14.32 -11.26
CA ASP A 46 1.52 -14.33 -12.61
C ASP A 46 1.71 -15.77 -13.10
N PRO A 47 0.77 -16.34 -13.88
CA PRO A 47 0.90 -17.70 -14.40
C PRO A 47 2.14 -17.89 -15.28
N ALA A 48 2.54 -16.86 -16.04
CA ALA A 48 3.72 -16.92 -16.91
C ALA A 48 5.04 -16.90 -16.14
N GLY A 49 5.05 -16.32 -14.93
CA GLY A 49 6.19 -16.30 -14.02
C GLY A 49 6.19 -17.42 -12.98
N ALA A 50 5.10 -18.18 -12.85
CA ALA A 50 4.90 -19.16 -11.78
C ALA A 50 6.04 -20.18 -11.66
N HIS A 51 6.58 -20.68 -12.79
CA HIS A 51 7.70 -21.60 -12.80
C HIS A 51 8.99 -20.97 -12.22
N VAL A 52 9.28 -19.72 -12.59
CA VAL A 52 10.46 -19.00 -12.09
C VAL A 52 10.32 -18.72 -10.59
N ILE A 53 9.10 -18.36 -10.15
CA ILE A 53 8.82 -18.10 -8.74
C ILE A 53 8.94 -19.40 -7.93
N SER A 54 8.38 -20.52 -8.41
CA SER A 54 8.48 -21.81 -7.71
C SER A 54 9.92 -22.32 -7.61
N GLN A 55 10.76 -22.08 -8.62
CA GLN A 55 12.19 -22.40 -8.56
C GLN A 55 12.97 -21.52 -7.57
N ALA A 56 12.60 -20.24 -7.48
CA ALA A 56 13.26 -19.30 -6.57
C ALA A 56 12.83 -19.47 -5.11
N PHE A 57 11.60 -19.96 -4.87
CA PHE A 57 10.97 -20.11 -3.56
C PHE A 57 10.44 -21.53 -3.29
N PRO A 58 11.26 -22.59 -3.44
CA PRO A 58 10.79 -23.97 -3.36
C PRO A 58 10.21 -24.39 -2.00
N HIS A 59 10.55 -23.68 -0.91
CA HIS A 59 10.06 -23.99 0.44
C HIS A 59 8.84 -23.17 0.85
N THR A 60 8.56 -22.04 0.18
CA THR A 60 7.47 -21.11 0.53
C THR A 60 6.44 -20.95 -0.59
N TYR A 61 6.67 -21.49 -1.78
CA TYR A 61 5.72 -21.48 -2.89
C TYR A 61 4.66 -22.57 -2.73
N GLY A 62 3.42 -22.28 -3.12
CA GLY A 62 2.31 -23.24 -3.10
C GLY A 62 1.77 -23.57 -1.70
N GLN A 63 2.14 -22.81 -0.69
CA GLN A 63 1.56 -22.93 0.64
C GLN A 63 0.07 -22.53 0.63
N PRO A 64 -0.78 -23.10 1.51
CA PRO A 64 -2.21 -22.80 1.54
C PRO A 64 -2.50 -21.40 2.08
N LEU A 65 -3.62 -20.82 1.68
CA LEU A 65 -4.17 -19.65 2.37
C LEU A 65 -4.57 -20.03 3.80
N ALA A 66 -4.42 -19.10 4.73
CA ALA A 66 -4.86 -19.29 6.11
C ALA A 66 -5.97 -18.28 6.45
N HIS A 67 -7.09 -18.75 6.95
CA HIS A 67 -8.22 -17.97 7.39
C HIS A 67 -8.40 -18.12 8.90
N PHE A 68 -8.41 -17.01 9.63
CA PHE A 68 -8.63 -17.03 11.08
C PHE A 68 -10.13 -16.96 11.38
N LEU A 69 -10.61 -17.92 12.17
CA LEU A 69 -12.02 -18.14 12.44
C LEU A 69 -12.42 -17.65 13.83
N ARG A 70 -13.70 -17.27 13.97
CA ARG A 70 -14.30 -16.95 15.28
C ARG A 70 -14.25 -18.18 16.21
N LYS A 71 -14.14 -17.91 17.51
CA LYS A 71 -14.16 -18.96 18.54
C LYS A 71 -15.39 -19.89 18.44
N THR A 72 -16.52 -19.36 17.99
CA THR A 72 -17.79 -20.09 17.86
C THR A 72 -17.97 -20.78 16.50
N ALA A 73 -17.01 -20.61 15.56
CA ALA A 73 -17.13 -21.24 14.25
C ALA A 73 -16.93 -22.77 14.37
N VAL A 74 -17.87 -23.52 13.88
CA VAL A 74 -17.79 -24.98 13.78
C VAL A 74 -17.38 -25.33 12.36
N VAL A 75 -16.08 -25.52 12.16
CA VAL A 75 -15.49 -25.96 10.88
C VAL A 75 -14.75 -27.25 11.18
N PRO A 76 -15.10 -28.38 10.54
CA PRO A 76 -14.58 -29.71 10.89
C PRO A 76 -13.07 -29.83 10.85
N ASP A 77 -12.41 -29.19 9.86
CA ASP A 77 -10.96 -29.32 9.61
C ASP A 77 -10.15 -28.13 10.14
N ALA A 78 -10.75 -27.23 10.94
CA ALA A 78 -10.03 -26.09 11.49
C ALA A 78 -9.06 -26.53 12.58
N LYS A 79 -7.78 -26.15 12.42
CA LYS A 79 -6.76 -26.33 13.45
C LYS A 79 -7.03 -25.38 14.62
N VAL A 80 -7.10 -25.95 15.82
CA VAL A 80 -7.32 -25.19 17.06
C VAL A 80 -6.02 -25.17 17.87
N ILE A 81 -5.56 -23.97 18.24
CA ILE A 81 -4.35 -23.73 19.03
C ILE A 81 -4.80 -23.04 20.32
N SER A 82 -4.67 -23.73 21.43
CA SER A 82 -5.03 -23.27 22.78
C SER A 82 -3.81 -23.12 23.72
N GLU A 83 -2.71 -23.75 23.36
CA GLU A 83 -1.46 -23.65 24.11
C GLU A 83 -0.57 -22.57 23.47
N HIS A 84 -0.16 -21.62 24.27
CA HIS A 84 0.65 -20.48 23.85
C HIS A 84 1.94 -20.41 24.68
N PRO A 85 3.02 -21.06 24.24
CA PRO A 85 4.33 -20.92 24.88
C PRO A 85 4.79 -19.46 24.79
N ALA A 86 5.70 -19.07 25.71
CA ALA A 86 6.33 -17.76 25.64
C ALA A 86 7.14 -17.65 24.35
N VAL A 87 6.93 -16.57 23.60
CA VAL A 87 7.61 -16.30 22.33
C VAL A 87 8.47 -15.03 22.41
N ARG A 88 9.57 -15.03 21.67
CA ARG A 88 10.43 -13.87 21.43
C ARG A 88 10.27 -13.44 20.00
N VAL A 89 9.65 -12.28 19.77
CA VAL A 89 9.34 -11.78 18.43
C VAL A 89 10.20 -10.56 18.14
N GLY A 90 10.92 -10.58 17.03
CA GLY A 90 11.61 -9.42 16.48
C GLY A 90 10.69 -8.61 15.58
N ILE A 91 10.80 -7.28 15.60
CA ILE A 91 10.02 -6.40 14.72
C ILE A 91 10.90 -5.29 14.15
N VAL A 92 10.73 -4.98 12.87
CA VAL A 92 11.55 -4.01 12.15
C VAL A 92 10.72 -3.17 11.17
N PHE A 93 10.98 -1.87 11.16
CA PHE A 93 10.45 -0.97 10.13
C PHE A 93 11.40 -0.90 8.94
N CYS A 94 10.92 -1.24 7.76
CA CYS A 94 11.67 -1.20 6.53
C CYS A 94 11.04 -0.25 5.50
N GLY A 95 11.88 0.40 4.70
CA GLY A 95 11.44 1.28 3.63
C GLY A 95 10.99 2.67 4.09
N ARG A 96 10.07 3.29 3.35
CA ARG A 96 9.55 4.63 3.64
C ARG A 96 8.51 4.56 4.75
N GLN A 97 8.54 5.54 5.68
CA GLN A 97 7.53 5.59 6.75
C GLN A 97 6.12 5.80 6.21
N SER A 98 5.15 5.26 6.93
CA SER A 98 3.72 5.39 6.66
C SER A 98 2.98 5.61 7.98
N PRO A 99 1.91 6.41 8.01
CA PRO A 99 1.07 6.54 9.20
C PRO A 99 0.51 5.19 9.66
N GLY A 100 0.39 4.99 10.96
CA GLY A 100 -0.17 3.77 11.56
C GLY A 100 0.83 2.63 11.81
N GLY A 101 2.11 2.76 11.42
CA GLY A 101 3.12 1.72 11.67
C GLY A 101 3.32 1.39 13.15
N HIS A 102 3.32 2.39 14.03
CA HIS A 102 3.41 2.20 15.48
C HIS A 102 2.26 1.36 16.03
N ASN A 103 1.07 1.48 15.44
CA ASN A 103 -0.09 0.71 15.88
C ASN A 103 0.06 -0.79 15.57
N VAL A 104 0.76 -1.17 14.51
CA VAL A 104 1.10 -2.58 14.26
C VAL A 104 1.98 -3.14 15.36
N VAL A 105 3.00 -2.37 15.80
CA VAL A 105 3.91 -2.76 16.91
C VAL A 105 3.12 -2.90 18.20
N TRP A 106 2.29 -1.91 18.50
CA TRP A 106 1.42 -1.94 19.69
C TRP A 106 0.47 -3.14 19.66
N GLY A 107 -0.20 -3.37 18.52
CA GLY A 107 -1.10 -4.50 18.34
C GLY A 107 -0.44 -5.86 18.53
N LEU A 108 0.74 -6.05 17.98
CA LEU A 108 1.51 -7.28 18.16
C LEU A 108 1.97 -7.45 19.61
N TYR A 109 2.41 -6.38 20.26
CA TYR A 109 2.81 -6.41 21.68
C TYR A 109 1.66 -6.90 22.57
N GLU A 110 0.49 -6.31 22.43
CA GLU A 110 -0.66 -6.71 23.23
C GLU A 110 -1.10 -8.15 22.93
N ALA A 111 -1.03 -8.58 21.65
CA ALA A 111 -1.34 -9.96 21.28
C ALA A 111 -0.44 -10.97 21.98
N ILE A 112 0.86 -10.78 21.89
CA ILE A 112 1.81 -11.71 22.53
C ILE A 112 1.65 -11.73 24.06
N LYS A 113 1.37 -10.57 24.67
CA LYS A 113 1.16 -10.45 26.13
C LYS A 113 -0.18 -11.04 26.58
N ALA A 114 -1.25 -10.87 25.79
CA ALA A 114 -2.56 -11.46 26.11
C ALA A 114 -2.54 -12.99 26.09
N HIS A 115 -1.74 -13.60 25.23
CA HIS A 115 -1.61 -15.05 25.14
C HIS A 115 -0.57 -15.61 26.14
N ASN A 116 0.54 -14.90 26.34
CA ASN A 116 1.53 -15.28 27.34
C ASN A 116 2.34 -14.06 27.82
N GLN A 117 2.19 -13.71 29.08
CA GLN A 117 2.83 -12.54 29.70
C GLN A 117 4.38 -12.60 29.70
N SER A 118 4.96 -13.81 29.65
CA SER A 118 6.41 -13.99 29.59
C SER A 118 7.00 -13.76 28.21
N SER A 119 6.17 -13.59 27.18
CA SER A 119 6.60 -13.29 25.82
C SER A 119 7.26 -11.91 25.72
N LYS A 120 8.20 -11.76 24.77
CA LYS A 120 8.95 -10.52 24.55
C LYS A 120 8.85 -10.05 23.12
N LEU A 121 8.65 -8.74 22.94
CA LEU A 121 8.74 -8.06 21.65
C LEU A 121 10.02 -7.23 21.61
N ILE A 122 10.84 -7.45 20.58
CA ILE A 122 12.17 -6.83 20.40
C ILE A 122 12.14 -6.01 19.11
N GLY A 123 12.24 -4.69 19.23
CA GLY A 123 12.35 -3.79 18.09
C GLY A 123 13.79 -3.62 17.64
N PHE A 124 14.03 -3.63 16.33
CA PHE A 124 15.35 -3.34 15.74
C PHE A 124 15.47 -1.85 15.40
N LEU A 125 16.51 -1.21 15.91
CA LEU A 125 16.74 0.24 15.80
C LEU A 125 17.44 0.60 14.48
N GLY A 126 16.83 1.51 13.70
CA GLY A 126 17.39 1.95 12.42
C GLY A 126 17.09 1.01 11.25
N GLY A 127 16.03 0.19 11.34
CA GLY A 127 15.58 -0.65 10.25
C GLY A 127 16.48 -1.88 9.99
N SER A 128 16.71 -2.22 8.71
CA SER A 128 17.54 -3.36 8.33
C SER A 128 18.99 -3.27 8.85
N ASP A 129 19.55 -2.07 8.94
CA ASP A 129 20.89 -1.87 9.50
C ASP A 129 20.96 -2.29 10.96
N GLY A 130 19.91 -1.94 11.73
CA GLY A 130 19.80 -2.37 13.12
C GLY A 130 19.59 -3.87 13.27
N LEU A 131 18.88 -4.51 12.34
CA LEU A 131 18.74 -5.96 12.30
C LEU A 131 20.10 -6.64 12.08
N LEU A 132 20.89 -6.14 11.13
CA LEU A 132 22.23 -6.69 10.83
C LEU A 132 23.23 -6.41 11.97
N ALA A 133 23.15 -5.24 12.59
CA ALA A 133 24.05 -4.84 13.67
C ALA A 133 23.57 -5.28 15.07
N GLN A 134 22.44 -5.99 15.17
CA GLN A 134 21.80 -6.44 16.43
C GLN A 134 21.51 -5.28 17.41
N LYS A 135 21.21 -4.08 16.88
CA LYS A 135 20.81 -2.95 17.70
C LYS A 135 19.32 -3.08 18.04
N THR A 136 19.02 -3.36 19.29
CA THR A 136 17.67 -3.71 19.72
C THR A 136 17.16 -2.85 20.86
N LEU A 137 15.83 -2.74 20.94
CA LEU A 137 15.06 -2.15 22.03
C LEU A 137 13.98 -3.16 22.45
N GLU A 138 13.92 -3.53 23.71
CA GLU A 138 12.78 -4.31 24.23
C GLU A 138 11.56 -3.39 24.31
N ILE A 139 10.48 -3.76 23.65
CA ILE A 139 9.23 -3.00 23.66
C ILE A 139 8.47 -3.30 24.94
N THR A 140 8.18 -2.26 25.68
CA THR A 140 7.44 -2.29 26.96
C THR A 140 6.24 -1.34 26.90
N ASP A 141 5.35 -1.42 27.88
CA ASP A 141 4.22 -0.48 28.00
C ASP A 141 4.69 0.97 28.12
N ASP A 142 5.79 1.22 28.82
CA ASP A 142 6.36 2.57 28.97
C ASP A 142 6.81 3.13 27.61
N VAL A 143 7.55 2.33 26.81
CA VAL A 143 7.95 2.71 25.47
C VAL A 143 6.72 3.00 24.60
N LEU A 144 5.72 2.12 24.62
CA LEU A 144 4.53 2.25 23.77
C LEU A 144 3.63 3.42 24.16
N SER A 145 3.64 3.86 25.40
CA SER A 145 2.72 4.87 25.93
C SER A 145 2.69 6.16 25.10
N SER A 146 3.84 6.59 24.58
CA SER A 146 3.99 7.80 23.76
C SER A 146 3.73 7.60 22.27
N TYR A 147 3.53 6.36 21.80
CA TYR A 147 3.43 6.04 20.39
C TYR A 147 2.06 5.48 19.96
N LYS A 148 1.16 5.22 20.91
CA LYS A 148 -0.20 4.74 20.62
C LYS A 148 -0.97 5.75 19.79
N ASN A 149 -1.49 5.31 18.62
CA ASN A 149 -2.23 6.16 17.67
C ASN A 149 -1.44 7.39 17.17
N GLN A 150 -0.10 7.31 17.18
CA GLN A 150 0.80 8.35 16.70
C GLN A 150 1.39 7.97 15.33
N GLY A 151 1.71 8.99 14.53
CA GLY A 151 2.32 8.81 13.22
C GLY A 151 3.85 8.63 13.28
N GLY A 152 4.42 8.23 12.15
CA GLY A 152 5.86 8.09 11.98
C GLY A 152 6.39 6.67 12.20
N TYR A 153 7.72 6.53 12.15
CA TYR A 153 8.48 5.30 12.45
C TYR A 153 9.58 5.56 13.48
N ASP A 154 9.50 6.66 14.16
CA ASP A 154 10.54 7.19 15.03
C ASP A 154 10.69 6.47 16.36
N MET A 155 9.78 5.58 16.74
CA MET A 155 9.98 4.67 17.89
C MET A 155 11.21 3.77 17.70
N LEU A 156 11.39 3.23 16.49
CA LEU A 156 12.49 2.32 16.16
C LEU A 156 13.43 2.89 15.10
N GLY A 157 13.03 3.98 14.42
CA GLY A 157 13.72 4.41 13.20
C GLY A 157 13.53 3.44 12.04
N ARG A 158 14.18 3.74 10.93
CA ARG A 158 14.08 2.95 9.70
C ARG A 158 15.27 3.19 8.78
N THR A 159 15.47 2.27 7.83
CA THR A 159 16.32 2.51 6.65
C THR A 159 15.53 2.26 5.37
N LYS A 160 16.03 2.79 4.25
CA LYS A 160 15.53 2.47 2.91
C LYS A 160 16.23 1.25 2.31
N ASP A 161 17.35 0.82 2.89
CA ASP A 161 18.18 -0.22 2.33
C ASP A 161 17.49 -1.57 2.43
N GLN A 162 17.72 -2.38 1.39
CA GLN A 162 17.12 -3.68 1.23
C GLN A 162 18.06 -4.78 1.72
N ILE A 163 17.49 -5.92 2.09
CA ILE A 163 18.24 -7.11 2.47
C ILE A 163 18.32 -8.02 1.24
N ARG A 164 19.32 -7.81 0.38
CA ARG A 164 19.42 -8.46 -0.93
C ARG A 164 20.65 -9.35 -1.11
N THR A 165 21.78 -8.96 -0.53
CA THR A 165 23.00 -9.74 -0.70
C THR A 165 22.96 -10.98 0.19
N LYS A 166 23.71 -12.02 -0.21
CA LYS A 166 23.82 -13.25 0.58
C LYS A 166 24.36 -12.97 1.98
N GLU A 167 25.29 -12.03 2.08
CA GLU A 167 25.90 -11.58 3.34
C GLU A 167 24.85 -10.93 4.25
N GLN A 168 24.02 -10.05 3.72
CA GLN A 168 22.94 -9.40 4.45
C GLN A 168 21.89 -10.42 4.93
N VAL A 169 21.46 -11.33 4.06
CA VAL A 169 20.48 -12.38 4.40
C VAL A 169 21.03 -13.31 5.49
N ASN A 170 22.31 -13.73 5.37
CA ASN A 170 22.96 -14.55 6.39
C ASN A 170 23.17 -13.78 7.69
N GLY A 171 23.50 -12.49 7.63
CA GLY A 171 23.63 -11.61 8.79
C GLY A 171 22.31 -11.48 9.54
N ALA A 172 21.19 -11.26 8.83
CA ALA A 172 19.85 -11.22 9.43
C ALA A 172 19.49 -12.55 10.11
N MET A 173 19.79 -13.68 9.48
CA MET A 173 19.59 -15.01 10.07
C MET A 173 20.41 -15.21 11.33
N ALA A 174 21.69 -14.86 11.29
CA ALA A 174 22.58 -14.95 12.45
C ALA A 174 22.10 -14.09 13.62
N SER A 175 21.58 -12.89 13.34
CA SER A 175 20.98 -12.00 14.34
C SER A 175 19.74 -12.62 14.99
N CYS A 176 18.85 -13.20 14.20
CA CYS A 176 17.66 -13.88 14.72
C CYS A 176 18.03 -15.08 15.61
N GLN A 177 19.05 -15.86 15.21
CA GLN A 177 19.52 -17.00 15.97
C GLN A 177 20.22 -16.58 17.30
N ALA A 178 21.07 -15.55 17.26
CA ALA A 178 21.76 -15.02 18.43
C ALA A 178 20.77 -14.49 19.47
N LEU A 179 19.70 -13.83 19.03
CA LEU A 179 18.64 -13.31 19.88
C LEU A 179 17.57 -14.36 20.23
N LYS A 180 17.69 -15.58 19.71
CA LYS A 180 16.73 -16.69 19.89
C LYS A 180 15.31 -16.27 19.57
N LEU A 181 15.09 -15.68 18.39
CA LEU A 181 13.78 -15.23 17.95
C LEU A 181 12.95 -16.39 17.40
N ASP A 182 11.71 -16.51 17.84
CA ASP A 182 10.73 -17.42 17.28
C ASP A 182 10.14 -16.88 15.97
N ALA A 183 10.04 -15.55 15.86
CA ALA A 183 9.58 -14.89 14.64
C ALA A 183 10.27 -13.53 14.41
N LEU A 184 10.32 -13.11 13.15
CA LEU A 184 10.72 -11.79 12.68
C LEU A 184 9.56 -11.18 11.87
N VAL A 185 9.04 -10.04 12.32
CA VAL A 185 7.97 -9.29 11.65
C VAL A 185 8.57 -8.11 10.91
N ILE A 186 8.35 -8.06 9.60
CA ILE A 186 8.84 -7.00 8.71
C ILE A 186 7.67 -6.11 8.31
N ILE A 187 7.71 -4.84 8.75
CA ILE A 187 6.71 -3.84 8.46
C ILE A 187 7.19 -2.98 7.29
N GLY A 188 6.43 -2.97 6.18
CA GLY A 188 6.80 -2.13 5.04
C GLY A 188 5.96 -2.36 3.78
N GLY A 189 6.41 -1.77 2.67
CA GLY A 189 5.76 -1.84 1.38
C GLY A 189 6.22 -3.02 0.51
N VAL A 190 6.05 -2.87 -0.81
CA VAL A 190 6.37 -3.89 -1.83
C VAL A 190 7.79 -4.43 -1.69
N THR A 191 8.78 -3.55 -1.62
CA THR A 191 10.20 -3.92 -1.55
C THR A 191 10.53 -4.68 -0.26
N SER A 192 10.06 -4.18 0.88
CA SER A 192 10.30 -4.80 2.20
C SER A 192 9.63 -6.18 2.32
N ASN A 193 8.46 -6.36 1.71
CA ASN A 193 7.80 -7.66 1.69
C ASN A 193 8.45 -8.63 0.68
N THR A 194 9.11 -8.12 -0.35
CA THR A 194 9.98 -8.94 -1.21
C THR A 194 11.19 -9.47 -0.43
N ASP A 195 11.82 -8.61 0.38
CA ASP A 195 12.92 -9.00 1.27
C ASP A 195 12.45 -10.00 2.33
N ALA A 196 11.25 -9.82 2.90
CA ALA A 196 10.63 -10.75 3.84
C ALA A 196 10.46 -12.16 3.24
N ALA A 197 10.01 -12.25 1.98
CA ALA A 197 9.89 -13.54 1.29
C ALA A 197 11.27 -14.19 1.08
N GLN A 198 12.27 -13.43 0.67
CA GLN A 198 13.64 -13.93 0.48
C GLN A 198 14.25 -14.45 1.78
N LEU A 199 14.01 -13.74 2.89
CA LEU A 199 14.43 -14.18 4.23
C LEU A 199 13.70 -15.46 4.63
N ALA A 200 12.36 -15.51 4.45
CA ALA A 200 11.55 -16.69 4.78
C ALA A 200 12.03 -17.94 4.04
N GLU A 201 12.31 -17.82 2.75
CA GLU A 201 12.83 -18.90 1.92
C GLU A 201 14.21 -19.38 2.40
N THR A 202 15.10 -18.42 2.68
CA THR A 202 16.46 -18.77 3.16
C THR A 202 16.42 -19.42 4.54
N PHE A 203 15.58 -18.91 5.45
CA PHE A 203 15.41 -19.46 6.79
C PHE A 203 14.82 -20.89 6.74
N ALA A 204 13.84 -21.11 5.86
CA ALA A 204 13.28 -22.44 5.64
C ALA A 204 14.33 -23.42 5.10
N LYS A 205 15.11 -23.01 4.08
CA LYS A 205 16.22 -23.80 3.52
C LYS A 205 17.27 -24.16 4.57
N ALA A 206 17.61 -23.21 5.44
CA ALA A 206 18.58 -23.40 6.53
C ALA A 206 18.00 -24.11 7.75
N LYS A 207 16.71 -24.49 7.73
CA LYS A 207 15.98 -25.07 8.88
C LYS A 207 16.05 -24.18 10.13
N CYS A 208 16.09 -22.85 9.95
CA CYS A 208 16.06 -21.91 11.05
C CYS A 208 14.69 -21.94 11.73
N ALA A 209 14.66 -21.91 13.06
CA ALA A 209 13.41 -21.92 13.84
C ALA A 209 12.57 -20.65 13.64
N THR A 210 13.23 -19.51 13.41
CA THR A 210 12.59 -18.20 13.27
C THR A 210 11.68 -18.16 12.03
N LYS A 211 10.41 -17.76 12.23
CA LYS A 211 9.43 -17.54 11.16
C LYS A 211 9.47 -16.08 10.71
N VAL A 212 9.31 -15.83 9.42
CA VAL A 212 9.27 -14.47 8.86
C VAL A 212 7.83 -14.13 8.45
N VAL A 213 7.34 -12.99 8.91
CA VAL A 213 5.99 -12.48 8.64
C VAL A 213 6.09 -11.08 8.05
N GLY A 214 5.39 -10.85 6.94
CA GLY A 214 5.28 -9.54 6.30
C GLY A 214 4.02 -8.80 6.71
N VAL A 215 4.09 -7.47 6.81
CA VAL A 215 2.94 -6.60 7.12
C VAL A 215 2.83 -5.48 6.09
N PRO A 216 1.67 -5.31 5.44
CA PRO A 216 1.49 -4.35 4.36
C PRO A 216 1.26 -2.93 4.88
N VAL A 217 2.33 -2.21 5.20
CA VAL A 217 2.31 -0.83 5.68
C VAL A 217 3.04 0.06 4.67
N THR A 218 2.28 0.80 3.88
CA THR A 218 2.78 1.75 2.88
C THR A 218 1.70 2.76 2.51
N LEU A 219 2.12 3.98 2.28
CA LEU A 219 1.22 5.07 1.86
C LEU A 219 0.84 5.04 0.37
N ASN A 220 1.54 4.21 -0.46
CA ASN A 220 1.45 4.32 -1.91
C ASN A 220 0.19 3.66 -2.51
N GLY A 221 -0.46 2.73 -1.81
CA GLY A 221 -1.54 1.92 -2.35
C GLY A 221 -1.09 0.85 -3.37
N ASP A 222 0.21 0.71 -3.59
CA ASP A 222 0.83 -0.12 -4.61
C ASP A 222 0.99 -1.61 -4.24
N LEU A 223 0.57 -2.00 -3.03
CA LEU A 223 0.58 -3.39 -2.54
C LEU A 223 -0.81 -4.05 -2.62
N LYS A 224 -1.73 -3.40 -3.32
CA LYS A 224 -3.10 -3.85 -3.52
C LYS A 224 -3.15 -5.09 -4.41
N ASN A 225 -3.86 -6.11 -3.98
CA ASN A 225 -4.06 -7.35 -4.73
C ASN A 225 -5.29 -8.10 -4.21
N GLN A 226 -5.55 -9.32 -4.68
CA GLN A 226 -6.70 -10.14 -4.26
C GLN A 226 -6.73 -10.47 -2.75
N PHE A 227 -5.62 -10.31 -2.02
CA PHE A 227 -5.50 -10.62 -0.59
C PHE A 227 -5.39 -9.35 0.26
N VAL A 228 -5.00 -8.23 -0.34
CA VAL A 228 -4.77 -6.93 0.31
C VAL A 228 -5.59 -5.87 -0.41
N GLU A 229 -6.69 -5.44 0.20
CA GLU A 229 -7.61 -4.44 -0.40
C GLU A 229 -7.06 -3.01 -0.32
N THR A 230 -6.31 -2.70 0.73
CA THR A 230 -5.59 -1.45 0.94
C THR A 230 -4.43 -1.67 1.89
N THR A 231 -3.61 -0.64 2.12
CA THR A 231 -2.44 -0.69 3.00
C THR A 231 -2.57 0.32 4.13
N VAL A 232 -1.95 0.03 5.29
CA VAL A 232 -1.92 0.97 6.42
C VAL A 232 -1.17 2.24 6.05
N GLY A 233 -1.82 3.38 6.26
CA GLY A 233 -1.31 4.72 5.97
C GLY A 233 -1.85 5.32 4.68
N PHE A 234 -2.47 4.54 3.78
CA PHE A 234 -3.05 5.04 2.53
C PHE A 234 -4.23 6.00 2.79
N ASP A 235 -5.16 5.62 3.68
CA ASP A 235 -6.31 6.46 4.02
C ASP A 235 -5.86 7.80 4.63
N THR A 236 -4.91 7.75 5.54
CA THR A 236 -4.38 8.96 6.19
C THR A 236 -3.76 9.92 5.20
N ILE A 237 -2.86 9.42 4.31
CA ILE A 237 -2.19 10.31 3.36
C ILE A 237 -3.18 10.92 2.37
N CYS A 238 -4.17 10.15 1.93
CA CYS A 238 -5.20 10.67 1.02
C CYS A 238 -6.05 11.74 1.69
N LYS A 239 -6.49 11.56 2.94
CA LYS A 239 -7.25 12.55 3.68
C LYS A 239 -6.48 13.84 3.93
N VAL A 240 -5.22 13.73 4.37
CA VAL A 240 -4.37 14.91 4.62
C VAL A 240 -4.09 15.66 3.32
N ASN A 241 -3.72 14.95 2.25
CA ASN A 241 -3.49 15.60 0.95
C ASN A 241 -4.76 16.22 0.39
N SER A 242 -5.93 15.56 0.50
CA SER A 242 -7.21 16.10 0.02
C SER A 242 -7.60 17.39 0.75
N GLN A 243 -7.33 17.48 2.05
CA GLN A 243 -7.49 18.72 2.80
C GLN A 243 -6.59 19.83 2.26
N LEU A 244 -5.29 19.55 2.05
CA LEU A 244 -4.35 20.54 1.53
C LEU A 244 -4.73 20.98 0.11
N ILE A 245 -5.10 20.04 -0.75
CA ILE A 245 -5.55 20.31 -2.12
C ILE A 245 -6.81 21.20 -2.10
N SER A 246 -7.77 20.90 -1.25
CA SER A 246 -9.01 21.69 -1.16
C SER A 246 -8.76 23.12 -0.69
N ASN A 247 -7.79 23.33 0.20
CA ASN A 247 -7.36 24.68 0.59
C ASN A 247 -6.77 25.44 -0.60
N VAL A 248 -5.93 24.78 -1.40
CA VAL A 248 -5.37 25.36 -2.63
C VAL A 248 -6.46 25.62 -3.68
N CYS A 249 -7.45 24.74 -3.80
CA CYS A 249 -8.61 24.96 -4.68
C CYS A 249 -9.38 26.23 -4.28
N THR A 250 -9.58 26.43 -2.99
CA THR A 250 -10.26 27.64 -2.46
C THR A 250 -9.43 28.89 -2.72
N ASP A 251 -8.09 28.82 -2.56
CA ASP A 251 -7.19 29.92 -2.87
C ASP A 251 -7.19 30.24 -4.38
N ALA A 252 -7.14 29.21 -5.23
CA ALA A 252 -7.23 29.38 -6.68
C ALA A 252 -8.50 30.12 -7.12
N LEU A 253 -9.64 29.73 -6.54
CA LEU A 253 -10.95 30.34 -6.80
C LEU A 253 -10.98 31.80 -6.32
N SER A 254 -10.37 32.09 -5.17
CA SER A 254 -10.33 33.46 -4.61
C SER A 254 -9.40 34.39 -5.38
N ALA A 255 -8.29 33.88 -5.89
CA ALA A 255 -7.29 34.67 -6.63
C ALA A 255 -7.64 34.86 -8.11
N GLU A 256 -8.34 33.90 -8.75
CA GLU A 256 -8.76 33.86 -10.17
C GLU A 256 -7.66 34.15 -11.21
N LYS A 257 -6.40 33.80 -10.89
CA LYS A 257 -5.25 34.16 -11.75
C LYS A 257 -4.09 33.16 -11.78
N TYR A 258 -4.13 32.08 -10.98
CA TYR A 258 -3.03 31.13 -10.88
C TYR A 258 -3.48 29.71 -11.26
N TYR A 259 -2.59 28.97 -11.93
CA TYR A 259 -2.69 27.53 -12.07
C TYR A 259 -1.72 26.85 -11.11
N TYR A 260 -2.26 25.99 -10.24
CA TYR A 260 -1.49 25.27 -9.24
C TYR A 260 -1.14 23.89 -9.75
N PHE A 261 0.15 23.59 -9.84
CA PHE A 261 0.68 22.28 -10.20
C PHE A 261 1.08 21.57 -8.91
N ILE A 262 0.33 20.56 -8.51
CA ILE A 262 0.53 19.88 -7.23
C ILE A 262 1.03 18.46 -7.50
N ARG A 263 2.31 18.20 -7.19
CA ARG A 263 2.86 16.85 -7.23
C ARG A 263 2.57 16.13 -5.90
N LEU A 264 2.04 14.89 -6.00
CA LEU A 264 1.65 14.05 -4.86
C LEU A 264 2.61 12.88 -4.70
N MET A 265 3.10 12.66 -3.48
CA MET A 265 3.91 11.50 -3.14
C MET A 265 3.11 10.21 -3.29
N GLY A 266 3.64 9.20 -3.97
CA GLY A 266 2.96 7.93 -4.21
C GLY A 266 3.82 6.91 -4.99
N ARG A 267 5.13 7.16 -5.15
CA ARG A 267 6.04 6.36 -5.98
C ARG A 267 5.54 6.27 -7.44
N LYS A 268 5.55 5.05 -8.00
CA LYS A 268 5.28 4.79 -9.42
C LYS A 268 3.79 4.81 -9.76
N ALA A 269 2.93 4.33 -8.85
CA ALA A 269 1.50 4.22 -9.08
C ALA A 269 0.75 5.51 -8.72
N SER A 270 -0.33 5.77 -9.43
CA SER A 270 -1.12 7.00 -9.29
C SER A 270 -2.30 6.87 -8.30
N HIS A 271 -2.32 5.86 -7.43
CA HIS A 271 -3.44 5.60 -6.50
C HIS A 271 -3.78 6.80 -5.61
N VAL A 272 -2.74 7.47 -5.06
CA VAL A 272 -2.94 8.65 -4.20
C VAL A 272 -3.53 9.82 -5.01
N ALA A 273 -3.06 10.04 -6.24
CA ALA A 273 -3.58 11.10 -7.10
C ALA A 273 -5.04 10.85 -7.50
N LEU A 274 -5.38 9.61 -7.85
CA LEU A 274 -6.77 9.20 -8.14
C LEU A 274 -7.68 9.43 -6.94
N GLU A 275 -7.30 8.91 -5.76
CA GLU A 275 -8.11 9.02 -4.54
C GLU A 275 -8.32 10.48 -4.12
N CYS A 276 -7.24 11.29 -4.11
CA CYS A 276 -7.32 12.70 -3.77
C CYS A 276 -8.22 13.47 -4.77
N THR A 277 -8.18 13.13 -6.05
CA THR A 277 -9.06 13.74 -7.06
C THR A 277 -10.52 13.44 -6.78
N LEU A 278 -10.84 12.19 -6.45
CA LEU A 278 -12.22 11.79 -6.10
C LEU A 278 -12.72 12.43 -4.80
N GLN A 279 -11.83 12.80 -3.89
CA GLN A 279 -12.19 13.46 -2.62
C GLN A 279 -12.33 14.98 -2.72
N SER A 280 -11.48 15.65 -3.52
CA SER A 280 -11.36 17.12 -3.52
C SER A 280 -11.78 17.81 -4.82
N HIS A 281 -11.97 17.08 -5.90
CA HIS A 281 -12.45 17.53 -7.22
C HIS A 281 -11.62 18.68 -7.84
N PRO A 282 -10.28 18.58 -7.93
CA PRO A 282 -9.45 19.54 -8.65
C PRO A 282 -9.78 19.53 -10.15
N ASN A 283 -9.35 20.54 -10.89
CA ASN A 283 -9.74 20.69 -12.29
C ASN A 283 -9.16 19.61 -13.21
N MET A 284 -7.96 19.12 -12.92
CA MET A 284 -7.30 18.11 -13.74
C MET A 284 -6.42 17.20 -12.88
N VAL A 285 -6.33 15.94 -13.26
CA VAL A 285 -5.34 14.99 -12.76
C VAL A 285 -4.70 14.29 -13.93
N ILE A 286 -3.39 14.06 -13.85
CA ILE A 286 -2.64 13.25 -14.80
C ILE A 286 -2.35 11.92 -14.11
N LEU A 287 -2.76 10.81 -14.72
CA LEU A 287 -2.45 9.48 -14.20
C LEU A 287 -1.32 8.86 -15.01
N GLY A 288 -0.27 8.38 -14.35
CA GLY A 288 0.87 7.77 -15.00
C GLY A 288 0.49 6.54 -15.83
N GLU A 289 -0.46 5.75 -15.34
CA GLU A 289 -0.99 4.57 -16.03
C GLU A 289 -1.69 4.92 -17.35
N GLU A 290 -2.43 6.01 -17.40
CA GLU A 290 -3.09 6.51 -18.61
C GLU A 290 -2.06 7.00 -19.64
N VAL A 291 -1.03 7.74 -19.16
CA VAL A 291 0.11 8.20 -19.97
C VAL A 291 0.85 7.02 -20.58
N ALA A 292 1.17 6.01 -19.78
CA ALA A 292 1.89 4.83 -20.24
C ALA A 292 1.06 3.99 -21.24
N ALA A 293 -0.23 3.77 -20.97
CA ALA A 293 -1.13 3.01 -21.82
C ALA A 293 -1.32 3.69 -23.20
N SER A 294 -1.43 5.02 -23.20
CA SER A 294 -1.59 5.83 -24.42
C SER A 294 -0.27 6.24 -25.06
N LYS A 295 0.87 5.88 -24.45
CA LYS A 295 2.23 6.25 -24.88
C LYS A 295 2.41 7.76 -25.13
N LEU A 296 1.82 8.57 -24.24
CA LEU A 296 1.88 10.02 -24.37
C LEU A 296 3.30 10.52 -24.09
N THR A 297 3.78 11.41 -24.95
CA THR A 297 5.04 12.11 -24.75
C THR A 297 4.87 13.29 -23.78
N ILE A 298 5.96 13.86 -23.31
CA ILE A 298 5.92 15.06 -22.47
C ILE A 298 5.25 16.25 -23.20
N PHE A 299 5.40 16.31 -24.52
CA PHE A 299 4.76 17.32 -25.36
C PHE A 299 3.25 17.11 -25.47
N ASP A 300 2.80 15.86 -25.59
CA ASP A 300 1.36 15.52 -25.60
C ASP A 300 0.70 15.90 -24.29
N ILE A 301 1.35 15.60 -23.15
CA ILE A 301 0.88 15.98 -21.82
C ILE A 301 0.83 17.53 -21.69
N THR A 302 1.89 18.21 -22.12
CA THR A 302 1.94 19.67 -22.13
C THR A 302 0.79 20.25 -22.96
N LYS A 303 0.56 19.70 -24.15
CA LYS A 303 -0.55 20.10 -25.03
C LYS A 303 -1.90 19.90 -24.36
N GLN A 304 -2.15 18.73 -23.74
CA GLN A 304 -3.40 18.46 -23.02
C GLN A 304 -3.66 19.47 -21.91
N ILE A 305 -2.62 19.83 -21.13
CA ILE A 305 -2.75 20.87 -20.09
C ILE A 305 -3.05 22.23 -20.72
N CYS A 306 -2.36 22.62 -21.79
CA CYS A 306 -2.59 23.89 -22.48
C CYS A 306 -4.03 23.95 -23.07
N ASP A 307 -4.51 22.87 -23.64
CA ASP A 307 -5.87 22.79 -24.18
C ASP A 307 -6.92 22.89 -23.06
N ALA A 308 -6.65 22.30 -21.89
CA ALA A 308 -7.48 22.44 -20.69
C ALA A 308 -7.49 23.89 -20.16
N VAL A 309 -6.34 24.54 -20.10
CA VAL A 309 -6.21 25.96 -19.74
C VAL A 309 -7.01 26.84 -20.70
N GLN A 310 -6.91 26.59 -22.00
CA GLN A 310 -7.67 27.33 -23.03
C GLN A 310 -9.17 27.11 -22.88
N ALA A 311 -9.64 25.88 -22.72
CA ALA A 311 -11.05 25.57 -22.54
C ALA A 311 -11.66 26.25 -21.28
N ARG A 312 -10.85 26.42 -20.22
CA ARG A 312 -11.26 27.19 -19.04
C ARG A 312 -11.31 28.70 -19.32
N ALA A 313 -10.30 29.22 -20.01
CA ALA A 313 -10.26 30.63 -20.38
C ALA A 313 -11.42 31.03 -21.31
N ASP A 314 -11.87 30.14 -22.20
CA ASP A 314 -13.06 30.35 -23.05
C ASP A 314 -14.36 30.51 -22.22
N LYS A 315 -14.33 30.08 -20.94
CA LYS A 315 -15.39 30.30 -19.93
C LYS A 315 -15.03 31.41 -18.93
N ASP A 316 -14.07 32.28 -19.26
CA ASP A 316 -13.53 33.34 -18.42
C ASP A 316 -12.87 32.88 -17.11
N LYS A 317 -12.44 31.60 -17.02
CA LYS A 317 -11.78 31.02 -15.87
C LYS A 317 -10.28 30.92 -16.10
N ASN A 318 -9.51 31.82 -15.48
CA ASN A 318 -8.06 31.92 -15.68
C ASN A 318 -7.26 31.36 -14.50
N HIS A 319 -7.80 30.36 -13.82
CA HIS A 319 -7.22 29.68 -12.67
C HIS A 319 -7.52 28.20 -12.72
N GLY A 320 -6.81 27.41 -11.92
CA GLY A 320 -7.12 25.98 -11.79
C GLY A 320 -6.10 25.20 -10.97
N VAL A 321 -6.41 23.95 -10.68
CA VAL A 321 -5.59 23.02 -9.91
C VAL A 321 -5.38 21.75 -10.70
N ILE A 322 -4.11 21.35 -10.85
CA ILE A 322 -3.68 20.18 -11.62
C ILE A 322 -2.89 19.27 -10.69
N LEU A 323 -3.34 18.03 -10.53
CA LEU A 323 -2.63 17.02 -9.75
C LEU A 323 -1.71 16.18 -10.62
N ILE A 324 -0.51 15.90 -10.11
CA ILE A 324 0.56 15.18 -10.79
C ILE A 324 1.06 14.07 -9.86
N PRO A 325 1.03 12.78 -10.25
CA PRO A 325 1.61 11.72 -9.43
C PRO A 325 3.15 11.81 -9.45
N GLU A 326 3.78 11.46 -8.34
CA GLU A 326 5.25 11.43 -8.20
C GLU A 326 5.91 10.56 -9.29
N GLY A 327 5.25 9.47 -9.68
CA GLY A 327 5.75 8.50 -10.65
C GLY A 327 5.61 8.89 -12.12
N LEU A 328 5.01 10.04 -12.44
CA LEU A 328 4.71 10.43 -13.81
C LEU A 328 5.94 10.38 -14.74
N VAL A 329 7.10 10.82 -14.25
CA VAL A 329 8.34 10.84 -15.04
C VAL A 329 8.75 9.47 -15.57
N GLU A 330 8.48 8.40 -14.82
CA GLU A 330 8.75 7.01 -15.26
C GLU A 330 7.64 6.47 -16.18
N SER A 331 6.50 7.13 -16.27
CA SER A 331 5.39 6.74 -17.13
C SER A 331 5.48 7.34 -18.55
N ILE A 332 6.30 8.39 -18.71
CA ILE A 332 6.56 9.04 -20.00
C ILE A 332 7.64 8.24 -20.73
N PRO A 333 7.33 7.64 -21.91
CA PRO A 333 8.22 6.67 -22.55
C PRO A 333 9.65 7.17 -22.80
N GLU A 334 9.80 8.38 -23.33
CA GLU A 334 11.13 8.96 -23.64
C GLU A 334 11.92 9.32 -22.38
N LEU A 335 11.26 9.81 -21.30
CA LEU A 335 11.93 10.07 -20.04
C LEU A 335 12.31 8.79 -19.31
N TYR A 336 11.45 7.78 -19.39
CA TYR A 336 11.77 6.46 -18.84
C TYR A 336 12.97 5.83 -19.55
N ALA A 337 13.03 5.90 -20.90
CA ALA A 337 14.16 5.38 -21.66
C ALA A 337 15.47 6.12 -21.33
N LEU A 338 15.42 7.46 -21.16
CA LEU A 338 16.56 8.25 -20.72
C LEU A 338 17.03 7.84 -19.32
N LEU A 339 16.10 7.68 -18.37
CA LEU A 339 16.41 7.20 -17.01
C LEU A 339 17.08 5.82 -17.03
N GLN A 340 16.58 4.89 -17.84
CA GLN A 340 17.16 3.55 -17.96
C GLN A 340 18.59 3.60 -18.51
N GLU A 341 18.89 4.49 -19.45
CA GLU A 341 20.23 4.68 -19.99
C GLU A 341 21.17 5.26 -18.92
N ILE A 342 20.74 6.29 -18.19
CA ILE A 342 21.47 6.90 -17.06
C ILE A 342 21.77 5.84 -15.98
N HIS A 343 20.76 5.07 -15.55
CA HIS A 343 20.94 4.02 -14.55
C HIS A 343 21.88 2.90 -15.03
N GLY A 344 21.80 2.58 -16.32
CA GLY A 344 22.74 1.62 -16.94
C GLY A 344 24.20 2.10 -16.91
N LEU A 345 24.42 3.41 -17.07
CA LEU A 345 25.75 4.03 -16.94
C LEU A 345 26.24 4.03 -15.49
N HIS A 346 25.36 4.41 -14.53
CA HIS A 346 25.67 4.29 -13.10
C HIS A 346 26.06 2.86 -12.70
N GLY A 347 25.31 1.86 -13.17
CA GLY A 347 25.59 0.45 -12.91
C GLY A 347 26.91 -0.06 -13.48
N ARG A 348 27.48 0.66 -14.46
CA ARG A 348 28.83 0.43 -15.01
C ARG A 348 29.94 1.22 -14.29
N GLY A 349 29.58 1.97 -13.23
CA GLY A 349 30.53 2.75 -12.45
C GLY A 349 30.88 4.12 -13.05
N VAL A 350 30.09 4.61 -14.01
CA VAL A 350 30.29 5.96 -14.60
C VAL A 350 29.85 6.99 -13.57
N SER A 351 30.73 7.96 -13.26
CA SER A 351 30.39 9.07 -12.37
C SER A 351 29.35 10.00 -12.98
N ALA A 352 28.50 10.60 -12.14
CA ALA A 352 27.43 11.51 -12.57
C ALA A 352 27.91 12.62 -13.51
N GLU A 353 29.13 13.14 -13.31
CA GLU A 353 29.73 14.19 -14.13
C GLU A 353 30.01 13.74 -15.58
N ASN A 354 30.29 12.45 -15.77
CA ASN A 354 30.67 11.87 -17.05
C ASN A 354 29.49 11.21 -17.79
N ILE A 355 28.32 11.09 -17.16
CA ILE A 355 27.16 10.42 -17.76
C ILE A 355 26.71 11.16 -19.03
N SER A 356 26.60 12.49 -18.98
CA SER A 356 26.11 13.29 -20.12
C SER A 356 26.92 13.09 -21.40
N SER A 357 28.24 12.86 -21.28
CA SER A 357 29.11 12.62 -22.42
C SER A 357 29.03 11.19 -22.99
N GLN A 358 28.40 10.26 -22.28
CA GLN A 358 28.28 8.85 -22.65
C GLN A 358 26.85 8.44 -23.05
N LEU A 359 25.91 9.40 -23.04
CA LEU A 359 24.56 9.18 -23.52
C LEU A 359 24.55 8.95 -25.03
N SER A 360 23.61 8.14 -25.50
CA SER A 360 23.33 8.01 -26.93
C SER A 360 22.86 9.33 -27.53
N PRO A 361 22.99 9.55 -28.86
CA PRO A 361 22.67 10.83 -29.49
C PRO A 361 21.24 11.33 -29.19
N TRP A 362 20.24 10.42 -29.18
CA TRP A 362 18.86 10.80 -28.87
C TRP A 362 18.69 11.17 -27.39
N ALA A 363 19.32 10.40 -26.49
CA ALA A 363 19.27 10.63 -25.05
C ALA A 363 19.99 11.94 -24.67
N SER A 364 21.12 12.24 -25.31
CA SER A 364 21.84 13.50 -25.16
C SER A 364 20.98 14.69 -25.61
N ALA A 365 20.33 14.59 -26.76
CA ALA A 365 19.44 15.66 -27.26
C ALA A 365 18.27 15.92 -26.31
N LEU A 366 17.62 14.84 -25.82
CA LEU A 366 16.55 14.96 -24.83
C LEU A 366 17.07 15.53 -23.51
N PHE A 367 18.21 15.05 -23.03
CA PHE A 367 18.83 15.52 -21.79
C PHE A 367 19.16 17.01 -21.85
N GLU A 368 19.69 17.49 -22.98
CA GLU A 368 20.01 18.91 -23.18
C GLU A 368 18.75 19.79 -23.31
N PHE A 369 17.66 19.25 -23.85
CA PHE A 369 16.37 19.94 -23.90
C PHE A 369 15.78 20.19 -22.51
N LEU A 370 16.03 19.29 -21.54
CA LEU A 370 15.49 19.42 -20.19
C LEU A 370 16.14 20.58 -19.41
N PRO A 371 15.38 21.28 -18.54
CA PRO A 371 15.92 22.33 -17.68
C PRO A 371 17.09 21.83 -16.82
N PRO A 372 18.08 22.70 -16.50
CA PRO A 372 19.29 22.32 -15.75
C PRO A 372 18.99 21.65 -14.39
N PHE A 373 17.94 22.09 -13.70
CA PHE A 373 17.57 21.50 -12.41
C PHE A 373 17.05 20.07 -12.57
N ILE A 374 16.28 19.78 -13.62
CA ILE A 374 15.83 18.40 -13.93
C ILE A 374 17.02 17.53 -14.32
N ARG A 375 17.92 18.01 -15.19
CA ARG A 375 19.14 17.27 -15.58
C ARG A 375 19.93 16.82 -14.35
N LYS A 376 20.15 17.74 -13.39
CA LYS A 376 20.83 17.43 -12.14
C LYS A 376 20.09 16.35 -11.31
N GLN A 377 18.76 16.41 -11.28
CA GLN A 377 17.93 15.46 -10.51
C GLN A 377 17.89 14.07 -11.16
N LEU A 378 17.94 13.98 -12.49
CA LEU A 378 18.01 12.70 -13.21
C LEU A 378 19.34 11.96 -13.01
N LEU A 379 20.42 12.70 -12.75
CA LEU A 379 21.74 12.14 -12.50
C LEU A 379 21.93 11.59 -11.08
N LEU A 380 20.92 11.68 -10.21
CA LEU A 380 20.99 11.07 -8.88
C LEU A 380 21.08 9.54 -9.00
N HIS A 381 21.88 8.94 -8.12
CA HIS A 381 21.94 7.47 -8.04
C HIS A 381 20.55 6.87 -7.84
N PRO A 382 20.22 5.76 -8.53
CA PRO A 382 18.95 5.07 -8.32
C PRO A 382 18.80 4.61 -6.86
N GLU A 383 17.56 4.39 -6.43
CA GLU A 383 17.28 3.76 -5.14
C GLU A 383 17.73 2.28 -5.17
N SER A 384 17.82 1.63 -4.02
CA SER A 384 18.27 0.24 -3.88
C SER A 384 17.41 -0.78 -4.66
N ASP A 385 16.22 -0.40 -5.13
CA ASP A 385 15.36 -1.20 -5.99
C ASP A 385 15.49 -0.87 -7.50
N ASP A 386 16.56 -0.17 -7.88
CA ASP A 386 16.83 0.31 -9.25
C ASP A 386 15.79 1.30 -9.78
N SER A 387 14.96 1.88 -8.92
CA SER A 387 14.05 2.97 -9.30
C SER A 387 14.72 4.33 -9.20
N ALA A 388 14.22 5.30 -9.96
CA ALA A 388 14.65 6.68 -9.84
C ALA A 388 14.28 7.26 -8.46
N GLN A 389 15.02 8.26 -8.01
CA GLN A 389 14.69 9.03 -6.80
C GLN A 389 13.52 10.00 -7.09
N LEU A 390 12.34 9.45 -7.36
CA LEU A 390 11.16 10.18 -7.83
C LEU A 390 10.80 11.38 -6.96
N SER A 391 10.98 11.28 -5.64
CA SER A 391 10.71 12.40 -4.73
C SER A 391 11.62 13.62 -4.94
N GLN A 392 12.76 13.42 -5.60
CA GLN A 392 13.73 14.49 -5.89
C GLN A 392 13.52 15.10 -7.28
N ILE A 393 12.76 14.46 -8.18
CA ILE A 393 12.51 14.96 -9.54
C ILE A 393 11.28 15.87 -9.52
N GLU A 394 11.48 17.16 -9.76
CA GLU A 394 10.46 18.20 -9.69
C GLU A 394 9.62 18.27 -10.98
N THR A 395 8.92 17.16 -11.28
CA THR A 395 8.10 17.00 -12.50
C THR A 395 7.02 18.08 -12.62
N GLU A 396 6.47 18.58 -11.50
CA GLU A 396 5.51 19.66 -11.46
C GLU A 396 6.10 20.97 -12.01
N LYS A 397 7.36 21.26 -11.70
CA LYS A 397 8.05 22.45 -12.22
C LYS A 397 8.40 22.30 -13.70
N LEU A 398 8.80 21.10 -14.12
CA LEU A 398 9.05 20.79 -15.54
C LEU A 398 7.80 21.06 -16.36
N LEU A 399 6.67 20.47 -15.99
CA LEU A 399 5.41 20.66 -16.71
C LEU A 399 4.94 22.11 -16.67
N ALA A 400 5.02 22.78 -15.52
CA ALA A 400 4.66 24.18 -15.40
C ALA A 400 5.46 25.08 -16.33
N GLN A 401 6.78 24.85 -16.46
CA GLN A 401 7.65 25.62 -17.36
C GLN A 401 7.32 25.36 -18.85
N LEU A 402 7.07 24.11 -19.22
CA LEU A 402 6.69 23.75 -20.60
C LEU A 402 5.33 24.37 -20.96
N VAL A 403 4.34 24.27 -20.07
CA VAL A 403 3.00 24.86 -20.26
C VAL A 403 3.10 26.38 -20.34
N GLU A 404 3.87 27.04 -19.47
CA GLU A 404 4.06 28.49 -19.51
C GLU A 404 4.67 28.93 -20.84
N THR A 405 5.66 28.20 -21.33
CA THR A 405 6.32 28.48 -22.62
C THR A 405 5.31 28.38 -23.79
N GLU A 406 4.54 27.30 -23.83
CA GLU A 406 3.54 27.07 -24.85
C GLU A 406 2.37 28.07 -24.78
N MET A 407 1.87 28.38 -23.57
CA MET A 407 0.78 29.35 -23.39
C MET A 407 1.21 30.77 -23.78
N ASN A 408 2.45 31.15 -23.46
CA ASN A 408 3.03 32.43 -23.91
C ASN A 408 3.16 32.49 -25.46
N ARG A 409 3.49 31.38 -26.12
CA ARG A 409 3.49 31.26 -27.58
C ARG A 409 2.09 31.46 -28.13
N ARG A 410 1.09 30.69 -27.61
CA ARG A 410 -0.33 30.81 -28.03
C ARG A 410 -0.90 32.22 -27.80
N LEU A 411 -0.49 32.89 -26.73
CA LEU A 411 -0.90 34.28 -26.46
C LEU A 411 -0.35 35.25 -27.50
N LYS A 412 0.93 35.11 -27.89
CA LYS A 412 1.56 35.93 -28.94
C LYS A 412 0.96 35.70 -30.30
N GLU A 413 0.60 34.47 -30.62
CA GLU A 413 -0.04 34.07 -31.88
C GLU A 413 -1.54 34.45 -31.96
N GLY A 414 -2.12 34.91 -30.83
CA GLY A 414 -3.55 35.25 -30.72
C GLY A 414 -4.49 34.03 -30.72
N THR A 415 -3.96 32.83 -30.59
CA THR A 415 -4.76 31.58 -30.49
C THR A 415 -5.29 31.33 -29.08
N TYR A 416 -4.70 31.96 -28.06
CA TYR A 416 -5.18 31.99 -26.68
C TYR A 416 -5.59 33.40 -26.28
N LYS A 417 -6.82 33.57 -25.78
CA LYS A 417 -7.42 34.86 -25.43
C LYS A 417 -7.54 35.12 -23.92
N GLY A 418 -7.10 34.18 -23.09
CA GLY A 418 -7.14 34.31 -21.64
C GLY A 418 -6.08 35.25 -21.08
N LYS A 419 -6.04 35.41 -19.76
CA LYS A 419 -5.00 36.17 -19.07
C LYS A 419 -3.63 35.50 -19.22
N LYS A 420 -2.54 36.28 -19.03
CA LYS A 420 -1.18 35.71 -18.98
C LYS A 420 -1.15 34.50 -18.03
N PHE A 421 -0.64 33.36 -18.52
CA PHE A 421 -0.50 32.16 -17.71
C PHE A 421 0.53 32.37 -16.57
N ASN A 422 0.17 31.97 -15.35
CA ASN A 422 1.05 31.99 -14.21
C ASN A 422 0.87 30.67 -13.42
N ALA A 423 1.97 29.98 -13.16
CA ALA A 423 1.97 28.71 -12.44
C ALA A 423 2.55 28.84 -11.02
N ILE A 424 1.96 28.12 -10.08
CA ILE A 424 2.49 27.91 -8.72
C ILE A 424 2.65 26.40 -8.53
N CYS A 425 3.81 25.97 -8.03
CA CYS A 425 4.13 24.57 -7.87
C CYS A 425 4.18 24.17 -6.40
N HIS A 426 3.58 23.02 -6.08
CA HIS A 426 3.62 22.41 -4.75
C HIS A 426 4.02 20.95 -4.83
N PHE A 427 4.65 20.44 -3.76
CA PHE A 427 4.86 19.03 -3.53
C PHE A 427 4.26 18.64 -2.18
N PHE A 428 3.23 17.79 -2.19
CA PHE A 428 2.59 17.25 -0.99
C PHE A 428 3.01 15.79 -0.78
N GLY A 429 3.53 15.51 0.40
CA GLY A 429 3.99 14.16 0.72
C GLY A 429 4.65 14.10 2.09
N TYR A 430 5.70 14.88 2.31
CA TYR A 430 6.38 14.90 3.61
C TYR A 430 5.45 15.33 4.75
N GLN A 431 4.53 16.25 4.48
CA GLN A 431 3.51 16.75 5.41
C GLN A 431 2.53 15.66 5.84
N ALA A 432 2.23 14.73 4.93
CA ALA A 432 1.21 13.70 5.16
C ALA A 432 1.78 12.37 5.69
N ARG A 433 3.00 11.97 5.27
CA ARG A 433 3.56 10.67 5.67
C ARG A 433 3.91 10.53 7.16
N GLY A 434 4.09 11.66 7.85
CA GLY A 434 4.31 11.72 9.30
C GLY A 434 3.08 12.17 10.08
N ALA A 435 1.93 12.29 9.42
CA ALA A 435 0.69 12.71 10.06
C ALA A 435 0.20 11.70 11.10
N LEU A 436 -0.61 12.17 12.04
CA LEU A 436 -1.35 11.30 12.95
C LEU A 436 -2.30 10.42 12.13
N PRO A 437 -2.31 9.09 12.31
CA PRO A 437 -3.10 8.19 11.48
C PRO A 437 -4.59 8.45 11.62
N SER A 438 -5.36 8.22 10.55
CA SER A 438 -6.83 8.25 10.59
C SER A 438 -7.36 7.16 11.52
N LYS A 439 -8.60 7.29 11.95
CA LYS A 439 -9.27 6.23 12.71
C LYS A 439 -9.24 4.91 11.96
N PHE A 440 -9.53 4.93 10.64
CA PHE A 440 -9.46 3.74 9.80
C PHE A 440 -8.07 3.08 9.79
N ASP A 441 -6.98 3.87 9.63
CA ASP A 441 -5.62 3.32 9.67
C ASP A 441 -5.24 2.85 11.08
N CYS A 442 -5.75 3.49 12.14
CA CYS A 442 -5.59 3.00 13.51
C CYS A 442 -6.26 1.64 13.70
N ASP A 443 -7.54 1.51 13.30
CA ASP A 443 -8.30 0.27 13.43
C ASP A 443 -7.67 -0.85 12.57
N TYR A 444 -7.21 -0.54 11.37
CA TYR A 444 -6.60 -1.50 10.46
C TYR A 444 -5.21 -1.96 10.92
N ALA A 445 -4.40 -1.06 11.44
CA ALA A 445 -3.05 -1.37 11.93
C ALA A 445 -3.05 -2.03 13.31
N TYR A 446 -3.88 -1.51 14.19
CA TYR A 446 -3.98 -1.86 15.59
C TYR A 446 -5.26 -2.65 15.86
N ALA A 447 -5.60 -2.91 17.01
CA ALA A 447 -6.83 -3.08 17.74
C ALA A 447 -6.52 -3.68 19.12
N SER A 448 -6.98 -3.13 20.20
CA SER A 448 -6.66 -3.46 21.60
C SER A 448 -7.92 -3.69 22.41
N SER A 449 -7.91 -3.87 23.63
CA SER A 449 -7.40 -4.38 24.89
C SER A 449 -8.57 -4.46 25.92
N CYS A 450 -8.37 -5.13 27.04
CA CYS A 450 -9.30 -5.10 28.20
C CYS A 450 -9.36 -3.70 28.83
N SER A 451 -10.51 -3.04 28.76
CA SER A 451 -10.82 -1.93 29.67
C SER A 451 -11.63 -2.44 30.84
N PHE A 452 -11.04 -2.49 32.01
CA PHE A 452 -11.79 -2.55 33.26
C PHE A 452 -12.37 -1.15 33.52
N PHE A 453 -13.60 -0.89 33.14
CA PHE A 453 -14.32 0.25 33.65
C PHE A 453 -14.86 -0.07 35.04
N PHE A 454 -14.16 0.36 36.06
CA PHE A 454 -14.76 0.56 37.39
C PHE A 454 -15.48 1.91 37.40
N SER A 455 -16.77 1.91 37.08
CA SER A 455 -17.61 3.07 37.40
C SER A 455 -18.07 2.97 38.87
N TYR A 456 -17.41 3.71 39.73
CA TYR A 456 -17.92 3.94 41.10
C TYR A 456 -19.03 4.98 41.01
N LYS A 457 -20.29 4.54 40.97
CA LYS A 457 -21.40 5.36 41.44
C LYS A 457 -21.88 4.76 42.75
N ALA A 458 -21.85 5.59 43.78
CA ALA A 458 -22.34 5.25 45.10
C ALA A 458 -23.75 4.63 45.01
N ASN A 459 -23.91 3.50 45.70
CA ASN A 459 -25.16 2.84 46.10
C ASN A 459 -25.91 1.93 45.09
N CYS A 460 -25.23 1.26 44.15
CA CYS A 460 -25.80 0.02 43.58
C CYS A 460 -24.68 -0.89 43.04
N LEU A 461 -24.47 -2.01 43.70
CA LEU A 461 -23.62 -3.10 43.22
C LEU A 461 -24.31 -3.82 42.05
N TRP A 462 -24.05 -3.39 40.82
CA TRP A 462 -24.29 -4.22 39.63
C TRP A 462 -22.95 -4.77 39.18
N VAL A 463 -22.67 -5.99 39.58
CA VAL A 463 -21.61 -6.79 38.99
C VAL A 463 -22.04 -7.19 37.59
N ILE A 464 -21.76 -6.36 36.59
CA ILE A 464 -21.86 -6.79 35.20
C ILE A 464 -20.56 -7.55 34.90
N ASN A 465 -20.60 -8.87 35.04
CA ASN A 465 -19.60 -9.76 34.49
C ASN A 465 -19.68 -9.74 32.95
N HIS A 466 -19.17 -8.66 32.35
CA HIS A 466 -18.76 -8.65 30.95
C HIS A 466 -17.25 -8.71 30.93
N VAL A 467 -16.70 -9.91 31.08
CA VAL A 467 -15.33 -10.21 30.67
C VAL A 467 -15.34 -10.29 29.14
N GLY A 468 -15.42 -9.15 28.49
CA GLY A 468 -15.22 -9.01 27.07
C GLY A 468 -13.73 -8.77 26.79
N CYS A 469 -12.96 -9.83 26.59
CA CYS A 469 -11.63 -9.68 26.02
C CYS A 469 -11.78 -9.22 24.56
N TRP A 470 -11.35 -8.00 24.24
CA TRP A 470 -11.41 -7.39 22.92
C TRP A 470 -10.01 -7.41 22.28
N PHE A 471 -9.85 -7.84 21.05
CA PHE A 471 -8.55 -8.11 20.41
C PHE A 471 -8.50 -7.66 18.92
N GLN A 472 -7.40 -7.51 18.33
CA GLN A 472 -6.72 -6.64 17.37
C GLN A 472 -6.60 -7.19 15.92
N VAL A 473 -6.32 -6.33 14.86
CA VAL A 473 -6.33 -6.79 13.46
C VAL A 473 -4.93 -7.17 12.93
N LEU A 474 -4.15 -6.31 12.25
CA LEU A 474 -2.89 -6.73 11.62
C LEU A 474 -1.81 -7.15 12.63
N GLY A 475 -1.66 -6.43 13.74
CA GLY A 475 -0.73 -6.83 14.80
C GLY A 475 -1.06 -8.19 15.38
N HIS A 476 -2.36 -8.47 15.63
CA HIS A 476 -2.80 -9.80 16.11
C HIS A 476 -2.81 -10.87 15.03
N VAL A 477 -3.12 -10.52 13.79
CA VAL A 477 -2.95 -11.46 12.67
C VAL A 477 -1.51 -11.95 12.61
N CYS A 478 -0.52 -11.06 12.84
CA CYS A 478 0.88 -11.49 12.94
C CYS A 478 1.09 -12.54 14.04
N TYR A 479 0.52 -12.30 15.23
CA TYR A 479 0.61 -13.30 16.30
C TYR A 479 -0.07 -14.63 15.91
N HIS A 480 -1.25 -14.58 15.29
CA HIS A 480 -1.96 -15.78 14.83
C HIS A 480 -1.16 -16.56 13.77
N ILE A 481 -0.45 -15.84 12.87
CA ILE A 481 0.48 -16.44 11.90
C ILE A 481 1.62 -17.16 12.63
N ILE A 482 2.22 -16.50 13.64
CA ILE A 482 3.32 -17.06 14.44
C ILE A 482 2.84 -18.28 15.22
N ALA A 483 1.71 -18.20 15.92
CA ALA A 483 1.12 -19.30 16.69
C ALA A 483 0.74 -20.51 15.80
N ALA A 484 0.29 -20.25 14.56
CA ALA A 484 0.02 -21.30 13.58
C ALA A 484 1.30 -21.94 12.99
N GLY A 485 2.49 -21.35 13.27
CA GLY A 485 3.78 -21.85 12.77
C GLY A 485 4.04 -21.53 11.30
N LEU A 486 3.35 -20.54 10.72
CA LEU A 486 3.45 -20.16 9.31
C LEU A 486 4.69 -19.31 9.05
N ASN A 487 5.37 -19.56 7.92
CA ASN A 487 6.59 -18.87 7.53
C ASN A 487 6.47 -18.33 6.10
N GLY A 488 6.85 -17.07 5.88
CA GLY A 488 6.77 -16.42 4.56
C GLY A 488 5.36 -15.95 4.21
N TYR A 489 4.54 -15.67 5.20
CA TYR A 489 3.18 -15.16 5.02
C TYR A 489 3.10 -13.67 5.25
N MET A 490 2.19 -13.02 4.53
CA MET A 490 1.75 -11.65 4.77
C MET A 490 0.45 -11.67 5.56
N ALA A 491 0.36 -10.83 6.59
CA ALA A 491 -0.87 -10.59 7.31
C ALA A 491 -1.89 -9.89 6.40
N THR A 492 -3.10 -10.43 6.31
CA THR A 492 -4.15 -9.91 5.41
C THR A 492 -5.46 -9.69 6.15
N VAL A 493 -6.16 -8.64 5.74
CA VAL A 493 -7.52 -8.35 6.18
C VAL A 493 -8.34 -7.93 4.98
N THR A 494 -9.52 -8.52 4.84
CA THR A 494 -10.44 -8.25 3.73
C THR A 494 -11.82 -7.84 4.22
N ASN A 495 -12.67 -7.37 3.30
CA ASN A 495 -13.98 -6.78 3.58
C ASN A 495 -13.88 -5.46 4.36
N LEU A 496 -12.82 -4.70 4.10
CA LEU A 496 -12.50 -3.44 4.79
C LEU A 496 -13.54 -2.34 4.57
N LYS A 497 -14.32 -2.39 3.49
CA LYS A 497 -15.44 -1.47 3.25
C LYS A 497 -16.59 -1.62 4.27
N SER A 498 -16.69 -2.77 4.91
CA SER A 498 -17.67 -3.05 5.96
C SER A 498 -17.21 -2.52 7.34
N PRO A 499 -18.10 -2.45 8.35
CA PRO A 499 -17.67 -2.22 9.74
C PRO A 499 -16.68 -3.28 10.23
N VAL A 500 -15.84 -2.92 11.21
CA VAL A 500 -14.73 -3.75 11.72
C VAL A 500 -15.18 -5.16 12.14
N ASN A 501 -16.36 -5.28 12.75
CA ASN A 501 -16.92 -6.58 13.17
C ASN A 501 -17.24 -7.56 12.02
N LYS A 502 -17.20 -7.09 10.78
CA LYS A 502 -17.38 -7.89 9.55
C LYS A 502 -16.08 -8.13 8.79
N TRP A 503 -14.96 -7.58 9.25
CA TRP A 503 -13.66 -7.80 8.63
C TRP A 503 -13.26 -9.27 8.74
N ARG A 504 -12.53 -9.75 7.73
CA ARG A 504 -12.03 -11.12 7.68
C ARG A 504 -10.51 -11.08 7.75
N CYS A 505 -9.97 -11.81 8.72
CA CYS A 505 -8.54 -11.86 8.97
C CYS A 505 -7.97 -13.18 8.44
N GLY A 506 -6.80 -13.08 7.85
CA GLY A 506 -6.13 -14.23 7.27
C GLY A 506 -4.64 -13.98 7.04
N ALA A 507 -4.02 -14.93 6.38
CA ALA A 507 -2.66 -14.81 5.92
C ALA A 507 -2.51 -15.45 4.55
N ALA A 508 -1.74 -14.80 3.68
CA ALA A 508 -1.44 -15.31 2.35
C ALA A 508 0.07 -15.44 2.17
N PRO A 509 0.55 -16.52 1.52
CA PRO A 509 1.97 -16.66 1.21
C PRO A 509 2.44 -15.47 0.38
N ILE A 510 3.55 -14.83 0.76
CA ILE A 510 4.08 -13.67 0.02
C ILE A 510 4.44 -14.07 -1.42
N SER A 511 4.89 -15.31 -1.61
CA SER A 511 5.20 -15.86 -2.94
C SER A 511 4.01 -15.87 -3.90
N SER A 512 2.77 -15.97 -3.40
CA SER A 512 1.55 -15.90 -4.23
C SER A 512 1.25 -14.48 -4.77
N MET A 513 1.84 -13.46 -4.17
CA MET A 513 1.71 -12.06 -4.58
C MET A 513 2.82 -11.59 -5.51
N MET A 514 3.70 -12.50 -5.95
CA MET A 514 4.87 -12.18 -6.76
C MET A 514 4.60 -12.22 -8.25
N THR A 515 5.37 -11.39 -8.96
CA THR A 515 5.51 -11.41 -10.41
C THR A 515 6.99 -11.43 -10.78
N VAL A 516 7.31 -11.88 -11.98
CA VAL A 516 8.67 -11.83 -12.51
C VAL A 516 8.86 -10.52 -13.27
N LYS A 517 9.65 -9.61 -12.74
CA LYS A 517 10.02 -8.38 -13.46
C LYS A 517 10.86 -8.74 -14.67
N ARG A 518 10.31 -8.57 -15.86
CA ARG A 518 11.05 -8.78 -17.12
C ARG A 518 11.85 -7.53 -17.44
N TRP A 519 13.17 -7.64 -17.53
CA TRP A 519 14.05 -6.58 -17.97
C TRP A 519 14.24 -6.69 -19.48
N SER A 520 13.74 -5.72 -20.22
CA SER A 520 14.05 -5.59 -21.64
C SER A 520 15.35 -4.80 -21.79
N ARG A 521 16.46 -5.49 -22.01
CA ARG A 521 17.74 -4.88 -22.41
C ARG A 521 17.97 -5.17 -23.89
N GLY A 522 17.58 -4.25 -24.77
CA GLY A 522 17.89 -4.28 -26.20
C GLY A 522 17.19 -5.37 -27.01
N PRO A 523 17.39 -5.42 -28.35
CA PRO A 523 16.61 -6.26 -29.27
C PRO A 523 16.89 -7.78 -29.18
N SER A 524 17.77 -8.25 -28.31
CA SER A 524 18.16 -9.68 -28.27
C SER A 524 18.38 -10.30 -26.88
N ALA A 525 18.07 -9.64 -25.77
CA ALA A 525 18.33 -10.20 -24.43
C ALA A 525 17.08 -10.17 -23.55
N THR A 526 16.28 -11.24 -23.59
CA THR A 526 15.31 -11.59 -22.55
C THR A 526 16.07 -12.15 -21.34
N GLN A 527 16.59 -11.30 -20.45
CA GLN A 527 16.97 -11.77 -19.12
C GLN A 527 15.70 -12.02 -18.31
N ILE A 528 15.55 -13.27 -17.84
CA ILE A 528 14.52 -13.65 -16.87
C ILE A 528 14.74 -12.80 -15.61
N GLY A 529 13.81 -11.92 -15.30
CA GLY A 529 13.89 -11.04 -14.13
C GLY A 529 13.79 -11.82 -12.83
N LYS A 530 14.15 -11.18 -11.71
CA LYS A 530 13.98 -11.77 -10.38
C LYS A 530 12.52 -11.66 -9.94
N PRO A 531 11.97 -12.69 -9.27
CA PRO A 531 10.67 -12.59 -8.62
C PRO A 531 10.66 -11.47 -7.57
N ALA A 532 9.59 -10.70 -7.56
CA ALA A 532 9.34 -9.67 -6.56
C ALA A 532 7.83 -9.53 -6.32
N VAL A 533 7.44 -9.05 -5.15
CA VAL A 533 6.03 -8.74 -4.87
C VAL A 533 5.52 -7.76 -5.93
N HIS A 534 4.35 -8.06 -6.47
CA HIS A 534 3.75 -7.27 -7.54
C HIS A 534 3.41 -5.86 -7.04
N MET A 535 3.82 -4.87 -7.81
CA MET A 535 3.42 -3.48 -7.59
C MET A 535 2.15 -3.20 -8.40
N ALA A 536 1.03 -3.05 -7.70
CA ALA A 536 -0.23 -2.74 -8.35
C ALA A 536 -0.23 -1.31 -8.90
N SER A 537 -0.65 -1.15 -10.13
CA SER A 537 -0.98 0.13 -10.77
C SER A 537 -2.48 0.42 -10.66
N VAL A 538 -2.88 1.65 -10.96
CA VAL A 538 -4.31 2.00 -11.08
C VAL A 538 -4.93 1.18 -12.21
N ASP A 539 -6.04 0.51 -11.89
CA ASP A 539 -6.80 -0.22 -12.90
C ASP A 539 -7.65 0.76 -13.74
N LEU A 540 -7.25 0.95 -14.99
CA LEU A 540 -7.97 1.81 -15.96
C LEU A 540 -9.33 1.25 -16.39
N LYS A 541 -9.68 0.03 -15.97
CA LYS A 541 -11.01 -0.58 -16.14
C LYS A 541 -11.78 -0.65 -14.82
N GLY A 542 -11.16 -0.23 -13.73
CA GLY A 542 -11.73 -0.26 -12.39
C GLY A 542 -12.77 0.84 -12.18
N LYS A 543 -13.71 0.61 -11.26
CA LYS A 543 -14.82 1.54 -10.96
C LYS A 543 -14.34 2.91 -10.45
N ALA A 544 -13.24 2.97 -9.74
CA ALA A 544 -12.69 4.24 -9.26
C ALA A 544 -12.21 5.12 -10.42
N TYR A 545 -11.54 4.51 -11.41
CA TYR A 545 -11.15 5.23 -12.62
C TYR A 545 -12.36 5.60 -13.49
N GLU A 546 -13.33 4.71 -13.63
CA GLU A 546 -14.59 5.00 -14.33
C GLU A 546 -15.31 6.21 -13.71
N LEU A 547 -15.43 6.28 -12.39
CA LEU A 547 -16.01 7.41 -11.66
C LEU A 547 -15.26 8.72 -11.96
N LEU A 548 -13.91 8.69 -11.98
CA LEU A 548 -13.11 9.84 -12.38
C LEU A 548 -13.44 10.26 -13.83
N ARG A 549 -13.49 9.32 -14.78
CA ARG A 549 -13.75 9.63 -16.20
C ARG A 549 -15.13 10.24 -16.41
N GLN A 550 -16.15 9.75 -15.74
CA GLN A 550 -17.51 10.30 -15.79
C GLN A 550 -17.58 11.74 -15.28
N SER A 551 -16.77 12.10 -14.29
CA SER A 551 -16.77 13.41 -13.65
C SER A 551 -15.75 14.40 -14.23
N SER A 552 -14.81 13.96 -15.06
CA SER A 552 -13.65 14.74 -15.49
C SER A 552 -14.00 16.05 -16.20
N SER A 553 -15.04 16.06 -17.04
CA SER A 553 -15.49 17.27 -17.75
C SER A 553 -16.06 18.31 -16.80
N SER A 554 -16.84 17.89 -15.80
CA SER A 554 -17.39 18.79 -14.77
C SER A 554 -16.28 19.31 -13.85
N PHE A 555 -15.32 18.48 -13.45
CA PHE A 555 -14.17 18.91 -12.67
C PHE A 555 -13.36 19.96 -13.43
N LEU A 556 -13.13 19.74 -14.73
CA LEU A 556 -12.36 20.67 -15.54
C LEU A 556 -13.04 22.04 -15.65
N LEU A 557 -14.35 22.11 -15.84
CA LEU A 557 -15.02 23.33 -16.31
C LEU A 557 -15.85 24.04 -15.23
N GLU A 558 -16.27 23.37 -14.14
CA GLU A 558 -17.33 23.90 -13.26
C GLU A 558 -16.86 24.30 -11.86
N ASP A 559 -15.58 24.15 -11.50
CA ASP A 559 -15.01 24.51 -10.18
C ASP A 559 -15.83 23.95 -9.00
N ILE A 560 -16.29 22.71 -9.13
CA ILE A 560 -17.07 22.00 -8.11
C ILE A 560 -16.17 21.40 -7.02
N TYR A 561 -15.23 22.21 -6.55
CA TYR A 561 -14.30 21.83 -5.53
C TYR A 561 -15.00 21.34 -4.26
N ARG A 562 -14.45 20.28 -3.69
CA ARG A 562 -14.95 19.70 -2.46
C ARG A 562 -13.91 19.82 -1.36
N ASN A 563 -14.29 20.36 -0.21
CA ASN A 563 -13.43 20.39 0.96
C ASN A 563 -13.85 19.28 1.93
N PRO A 564 -13.06 18.20 2.08
CA PRO A 564 -13.37 17.13 3.03
C PRO A 564 -13.17 17.56 4.49
N GLY A 565 -12.57 18.74 4.73
CA GLY A 565 -12.17 19.19 6.04
C GLY A 565 -10.90 18.53 6.56
N PRO A 566 -10.47 18.89 7.78
CA PRO A 566 -9.34 18.25 8.43
C PRO A 566 -9.63 16.79 8.75
N LEU A 567 -8.56 15.98 8.82
CA LEU A 567 -8.66 14.59 9.22
C LEU A 567 -9.32 14.50 10.61
N GLN A 568 -10.53 13.93 10.65
CA GLN A 568 -11.29 13.72 11.88
C GLN A 568 -10.96 12.34 12.46
N PHE A 569 -10.77 12.29 13.77
CA PHE A 569 -10.57 11.06 14.51
C PHE A 569 -11.84 10.66 15.28
N GLU A 570 -12.64 11.64 15.62
CA GLU A 570 -13.95 11.52 16.24
C GLU A 570 -14.97 12.36 15.45
N GLY A 571 -16.23 12.00 15.53
CA GLY A 571 -17.32 12.70 14.84
C GLY A 571 -17.67 12.10 13.48
N PRO A 572 -18.52 12.77 12.68
CA PRO A 572 -19.15 12.18 11.48
C PRO A 572 -18.18 11.76 10.38
N GLY A 573 -17.02 12.42 10.27
CA GLY A 573 -16.00 12.13 9.27
C GLY A 573 -15.00 11.05 9.67
N ALA A 574 -15.03 10.61 10.94
CA ALA A 574 -14.01 9.67 11.46
C ALA A 574 -14.08 8.29 10.79
N ASP A 575 -15.28 7.80 10.49
CA ASP A 575 -15.52 6.48 9.90
C ASP A 575 -15.49 6.49 8.37
N SER A 576 -15.18 7.62 7.74
CA SER A 576 -15.03 7.69 6.28
C SER A 576 -13.85 6.84 5.81
N LYS A 577 -14.03 6.14 4.69
CA LYS A 577 -13.05 5.24 4.08
C LYS A 577 -12.65 5.77 2.70
N PRO A 578 -11.51 5.33 2.13
CA PRO A 578 -11.15 5.70 0.77
C PRO A 578 -12.29 5.42 -0.22
N ILE A 579 -12.54 6.36 -1.13
CA ILE A 579 -13.60 6.21 -2.16
C ILE A 579 -13.27 5.02 -3.05
N SER A 580 -12.02 4.87 -3.46
CA SER A 580 -11.56 3.73 -4.27
C SER A 580 -11.81 2.39 -3.57
N LEU A 581 -11.63 2.30 -2.25
CA LEU A 581 -11.97 1.09 -1.48
C LEU A 581 -13.48 0.81 -1.47
N CYS A 582 -14.30 1.87 -1.38
CA CYS A 582 -15.76 1.73 -1.28
C CYS A 582 -16.42 1.34 -2.61
N VAL A 583 -15.95 1.92 -3.73
CA VAL A 583 -16.57 1.69 -5.05
C VAL A 583 -16.07 0.42 -5.73
N GLU A 584 -14.85 0.00 -5.45
CA GLU A 584 -14.29 -1.23 -6.00
C GLU A 584 -14.77 -2.46 -5.23
N ASP A 585 -15.07 -3.49 -5.96
CA ASP A 585 -15.61 -4.74 -5.42
C ASP A 585 -14.46 -5.75 -5.28
N GLN A 586 -13.69 -5.62 -4.20
CA GLN A 586 -12.42 -6.33 -3.98
C GLN A 586 -12.53 -7.55 -3.06
N ASP A 587 -13.70 -7.84 -2.48
CA ASP A 587 -13.91 -9.05 -1.66
C ASP A 587 -13.97 -10.30 -2.54
N TYR A 588 -12.87 -10.55 -3.26
CA TYR A 588 -12.72 -11.69 -4.16
C TYR A 588 -12.90 -13.02 -3.41
N MET A 589 -12.27 -13.13 -2.23
CA MET A 589 -12.38 -14.34 -1.40
C MET A 589 -13.80 -14.55 -0.85
N GLY A 590 -14.49 -13.48 -0.48
CA GLY A 590 -15.88 -13.56 -0.08
C GLY A 590 -16.83 -13.95 -1.21
N ARG A 591 -16.49 -13.56 -2.45
CA ARG A 591 -17.24 -13.98 -3.65
C ARG A 591 -17.02 -15.46 -3.95
N ILE A 592 -15.77 -15.94 -3.92
CA ILE A 592 -15.46 -17.36 -4.07
C ILE A 592 -16.20 -18.18 -3.01
N LYS A 593 -16.14 -17.77 -1.75
CA LYS A 593 -16.84 -18.44 -0.67
C LYS A 593 -18.37 -18.47 -0.89
N LYS A 594 -18.97 -17.35 -1.29
CA LYS A 594 -20.39 -17.31 -1.65
C LYS A 594 -20.72 -18.24 -2.82
N LEU A 595 -19.87 -18.28 -3.84
CA LEU A 595 -20.04 -19.19 -4.98
C LEU A 595 -19.93 -20.64 -4.54
N GLN A 596 -18.99 -20.97 -3.67
CA GLN A 596 -18.88 -22.31 -3.07
C GLN A 596 -20.11 -22.64 -2.23
N GLU A 597 -20.61 -21.73 -1.39
CA GLU A 597 -21.84 -21.90 -0.62
C GLU A 597 -23.07 -22.12 -1.53
N TYR A 598 -23.15 -21.41 -2.66
CA TYR A 598 -24.22 -21.66 -3.65
C TYR A 598 -24.09 -23.02 -4.32
N LEU A 599 -22.87 -23.43 -4.68
CA LEU A 599 -22.61 -24.76 -5.23
C LEU A 599 -23.02 -25.89 -4.27
N GLU A 600 -22.67 -25.74 -2.99
CA GLU A 600 -23.09 -26.72 -1.97
C GLU A 600 -24.61 -26.73 -1.77
N LYS A 601 -25.29 -25.59 -1.82
CA LYS A 601 -26.75 -25.52 -1.81
C LYS A 601 -27.35 -26.20 -3.04
N VAL A 602 -26.82 -25.96 -4.23
CA VAL A 602 -27.28 -26.64 -5.46
C VAL A 602 -27.09 -28.14 -5.34
N LYS A 603 -25.92 -28.62 -4.88
CA LYS A 603 -25.67 -30.05 -4.62
C LYS A 603 -26.66 -30.63 -3.60
N SER A 604 -27.02 -29.89 -2.57
CA SER A 604 -27.97 -30.36 -1.54
C SER A 604 -29.41 -30.51 -2.04
N ILE A 605 -29.78 -29.79 -3.09
CA ILE A 605 -31.12 -29.86 -3.72
C ILE A 605 -31.18 -31.02 -4.72
N VAL A 606 -30.06 -31.34 -5.39
CA VAL A 606 -29.99 -32.47 -6.34
C VAL A 606 -29.79 -33.76 -5.58
N LYS A 607 -30.89 -34.32 -5.11
CA LYS A 607 -30.90 -35.63 -4.44
C LYS A 607 -31.54 -36.70 -5.37
N PRO A 608 -31.24 -38.00 -5.18
CA PRO A 608 -31.93 -39.06 -5.89
C PRO A 608 -33.45 -38.90 -5.77
N GLY A 609 -34.15 -38.83 -6.91
CA GLY A 609 -35.61 -38.61 -6.96
C GLY A 609 -36.05 -37.16 -7.22
N CYS A 610 -35.12 -36.19 -7.39
CA CYS A 610 -35.50 -34.87 -7.83
C CYS A 610 -36.06 -34.88 -9.27
N SER A 611 -36.92 -33.90 -9.58
CA SER A 611 -37.55 -33.82 -10.91
C SER A 611 -36.49 -33.48 -11.99
N GLN A 612 -36.77 -33.86 -13.25
CA GLN A 612 -35.88 -33.61 -14.38
C GLN A 612 -35.65 -32.11 -14.61
N ASP A 613 -36.62 -31.25 -14.29
CA ASP A 613 -36.51 -29.79 -14.42
C ASP A 613 -35.58 -29.20 -13.35
N VAL A 614 -35.64 -29.69 -12.11
CA VAL A 614 -34.72 -29.32 -11.04
C VAL A 614 -33.29 -29.73 -11.40
N LEU A 615 -33.10 -30.91 -11.97
CA LEU A 615 -31.77 -31.36 -12.42
C LEU A 615 -31.23 -30.50 -13.56
N LYS A 616 -32.04 -30.13 -14.56
CA LYS A 616 -31.65 -29.23 -15.65
C LYS A 616 -31.29 -27.86 -15.14
N ALA A 617 -32.11 -27.28 -14.25
CA ALA A 617 -31.85 -25.96 -13.67
C ALA A 617 -30.56 -25.97 -12.84
N ALA A 618 -30.31 -27.02 -12.07
CA ALA A 618 -29.09 -27.16 -11.27
C ALA A 618 -27.83 -27.28 -12.17
N LEU A 619 -27.91 -28.10 -13.24
CA LEU A 619 -26.80 -28.23 -14.20
C LEU A 619 -26.50 -26.91 -14.93
N SER A 620 -27.54 -26.17 -15.32
CA SER A 620 -27.38 -24.82 -15.90
C SER A 620 -26.74 -23.84 -14.94
N ALA A 621 -27.17 -23.83 -13.67
CA ALA A 621 -26.56 -22.98 -12.64
C ALA A 621 -25.10 -23.37 -12.37
N MET A 622 -24.78 -24.65 -12.32
CA MET A 622 -23.40 -25.12 -12.16
C MET A 622 -22.51 -24.75 -13.37
N ALA A 623 -23.03 -24.89 -14.58
CA ALA A 623 -22.30 -24.48 -15.79
C ALA A 623 -22.00 -22.98 -15.78
N SER A 624 -22.97 -22.12 -15.44
CA SER A 624 -22.78 -20.66 -15.34
C SER A 624 -21.78 -20.28 -14.25
N VAL A 625 -21.79 -20.98 -13.11
CA VAL A 625 -20.80 -20.74 -12.04
C VAL A 625 -19.41 -21.18 -12.49
N THR A 626 -19.29 -22.31 -13.17
CA THR A 626 -18.01 -22.81 -13.71
C THR A 626 -17.45 -21.84 -14.78
N GLU A 627 -18.31 -21.33 -15.65
CA GLU A 627 -17.93 -20.33 -16.65
C GLU A 627 -17.49 -19.02 -15.98
N THR A 628 -18.21 -18.56 -14.96
CA THR A 628 -17.82 -17.39 -14.16
C THR A 628 -16.48 -17.60 -13.47
N LEU A 629 -16.24 -18.78 -12.89
CA LEU A 629 -14.95 -19.12 -12.28
C LEU A 629 -13.82 -19.15 -13.33
N ASN A 630 -14.08 -19.70 -14.52
CA ASN A 630 -13.12 -19.71 -15.62
C ASN A 630 -12.81 -18.29 -16.11
N ILE A 631 -13.81 -17.43 -16.25
CA ILE A 631 -13.62 -16.02 -16.61
C ILE A 631 -12.84 -15.29 -15.51
N MET A 632 -13.14 -15.53 -14.25
CA MET A 632 -12.42 -14.94 -13.11
C MET A 632 -10.97 -15.43 -13.00
N THR A 633 -10.70 -16.67 -13.39
CA THR A 633 -9.33 -17.23 -13.44
C THR A 633 -8.58 -16.83 -14.72
N SER A 634 -9.30 -16.57 -15.81
CA SER A 634 -8.73 -16.14 -17.11
C SER A 634 -8.61 -14.61 -17.25
N SER A 635 -9.29 -13.83 -16.42
CA SER A 635 -9.20 -12.36 -16.40
C SER A 635 -8.00 -11.85 -15.61
N SER A 636 -6.83 -12.44 -15.77
CA SER A 636 -5.57 -11.77 -15.47
C SER A 636 -5.31 -10.74 -16.59
N PRO A 637 -5.12 -9.44 -16.28
CA PRO A 637 -4.91 -8.41 -17.30
C PRO A 637 -3.57 -8.62 -17.99
N GLY A 638 -3.58 -9.06 -19.24
CA GLY A 638 -2.36 -9.10 -20.03
C GLY A 638 -2.29 -10.13 -21.15
N GLN A 639 -3.30 -10.23 -22.01
CA GLN A 639 -3.09 -10.74 -23.36
C GLN A 639 -3.94 -9.93 -24.34
N THR A 640 -3.38 -8.82 -24.80
CA THR A 640 -3.72 -8.29 -26.13
C THR A 640 -2.93 -9.13 -27.12
N GLN A 641 -3.59 -10.07 -27.76
CA GLN A 641 -3.06 -10.68 -28.98
C GLN A 641 -2.95 -9.57 -30.03
N LEU A 642 -1.73 -9.32 -30.45
CA LEU A 642 -1.43 -8.64 -31.70
C LEU A 642 -1.74 -9.62 -32.82
N SER A 643 -2.79 -9.35 -33.58
CA SER A 643 -2.90 -9.74 -34.97
C SER A 643 -2.61 -8.54 -35.84
#